data_804f9a02b38e6bf81933b0190671d9ef
#
_entry.id   804f9a02b38e6bf81933b0190671d9ef
#
_cell.length_a   1.000
_cell.length_b   1.000
_cell.length_c   1.000
_cell.angle_alpha   90.00
_cell.angle_beta   90.00
_cell.angle_gamma   90.00
#
_symmetry.space_group_name_H-M   'P 1'
#
loop_
_entity.id
_entity.type
_entity.pdbx_description
1 polymer ?
#
loop_
_entity_poly.entity_id
_entity_poly.type
_entity_poly.pdbx_seq_one_letter_code
_entity_poly.pdbx_strand_id
1 'polypeptide(L)'
;MKCLILAAGDGGRLADVGDPKPLIRLAGLPLIEHAIATAQQAGVSEFFVVTGYASDRVEALLSDVSRRRRVNITPIKNADWELGNGLSLLAGRARIHEPFLLLMADHILDRGILTRLLSEALGDGEVILAADFGVDENERVDLDDVTMVLADDRRLVEIGKRLGTYDAFDTGAFLCSPHIFAAAEESIKAGDPSVSGAIRCLASRKKVKVVDVQGYGWVDVDTRDDLRKGERLLFQNLAKPEDGFISRNINRRISTGIFTPLLLKLFPRITANIVSVLAFAVSLMASLAFFLAIPLAGGILIQLASILDGSDGEVARLKKLQSPFGNFFDAVIDRYSDGFMLFGMFYYMTTASAIRSLLGPPTTALVVGASMLAILGTLMVSYTSAKSVTDFGYRYGGRWAAAGRGRDLRLFVLALGGVAAFVHPISVFVAVLAVGLLTSGIVLWRVWVSWSYAFGRRPLVKANASAVIFDFDGTIANTMPFLTDLAVGLLTDRYEISDAEARRRYRETTGMDFGSQIEEIFPGHAENGAVAAAMESGKRERMFDHPLFDEVVPVLRFFEEQGVKRFICSSTQEALVRQHTKSAGIDGLLTGCFGYRPGFGKGQQIEYILRHYDLCPEEVIFVGDSLLDYEFVKDLGVRFVAIRRLFEEREFRGRGLFSVRDLTALTGEWRQTDGAIHFVDGANGGSAALQDIGAKVAGGGPAGNGATYSERNE
;
A
#
# COMPACT_ATOMS: atom_id res chain seq x y z
N MET A 1 4.77 -18.30 -8.30
CA MET A 1 4.28 -19.00 -7.10
C MET A 1 2.94 -19.65 -7.42
N LYS A 2 2.74 -20.93 -7.07
CA LYS A 2 1.48 -21.65 -7.20
C LYS A 2 0.63 -21.49 -5.93
N CYS A 3 -0.69 -21.59 -6.08
CA CYS A 3 -1.62 -21.59 -4.94
C CYS A 3 -2.57 -22.77 -5.06
N LEU A 4 -2.71 -23.53 -3.98
CA LEU A 4 -3.74 -24.57 -3.83
C LEU A 4 -4.86 -24.01 -2.96
N ILE A 5 -6.10 -24.06 -3.44
CA ILE A 5 -7.28 -23.62 -2.70
C ILE A 5 -8.19 -24.83 -2.45
N LEU A 6 -8.51 -25.08 -1.20
CA LEU A 6 -9.45 -26.14 -0.83
C LEU A 6 -10.88 -25.60 -0.84
N ALA A 7 -11.70 -26.12 -1.77
CA ALA A 7 -13.07 -25.67 -2.03
C ALA A 7 -14.05 -26.85 -2.18
N ALA A 8 -13.74 -28.00 -1.58
CA ALA A 8 -14.48 -29.24 -1.81
C ALA A 8 -15.67 -29.46 -0.86
N GLY A 9 -15.73 -28.76 0.28
CA GLY A 9 -16.75 -28.95 1.31
C GLY A 9 -18.16 -28.46 0.92
N ASP A 10 -19.20 -29.06 1.51
CA ASP A 10 -20.60 -28.73 1.29
C ASP A 10 -21.06 -27.43 1.99
N GLY A 11 -20.40 -27.05 3.11
CA GLY A 11 -20.77 -25.88 3.89
C GLY A 11 -22.10 -26.03 4.63
N GLY A 12 -22.38 -27.19 5.18
CA GLY A 12 -23.66 -27.57 5.77
C GLY A 12 -24.31 -26.55 6.70
N ARG A 13 -23.53 -25.73 7.44
CA ARG A 13 -24.03 -24.65 8.32
C ARG A 13 -24.61 -23.44 7.56
N LEU A 14 -24.29 -23.30 6.26
CA LEU A 14 -24.80 -22.26 5.36
C LEU A 14 -25.74 -22.83 4.28
N ALA A 15 -26.18 -24.09 4.40
CA ALA A 15 -27.05 -24.76 3.42
C ALA A 15 -28.38 -24.01 3.18
N ASP A 16 -28.85 -23.27 4.17
CA ASP A 16 -30.04 -22.43 4.09
C ASP A 16 -29.88 -21.17 3.21
N VAL A 17 -28.64 -20.83 2.81
CA VAL A 17 -28.36 -19.75 1.86
C VAL A 17 -28.59 -20.18 0.41
N GLY A 18 -28.69 -21.51 0.15
CA GLY A 18 -29.12 -22.08 -1.12
C GLY A 18 -28.04 -22.29 -2.17
N ASP A 19 -26.80 -21.82 -1.93
CA ASP A 19 -25.64 -22.01 -2.80
C ASP A 19 -24.56 -22.84 -2.09
N PRO A 20 -23.77 -23.65 -2.83
CA PRO A 20 -22.55 -24.23 -2.27
C PRO A 20 -21.65 -23.15 -1.64
N LYS A 21 -21.05 -23.44 -0.48
CA LYS A 21 -20.28 -22.46 0.31
C LYS A 21 -19.29 -21.62 -0.52
N PRO A 22 -18.45 -22.20 -1.44
CA PRO A 22 -17.54 -21.41 -2.26
C PRO A 22 -18.22 -20.41 -3.19
N LEU A 23 -19.51 -20.61 -3.52
CA LEU A 23 -20.29 -19.75 -4.43
C LEU A 23 -21.07 -18.66 -3.71
N ILE A 24 -21.20 -18.74 -2.38
CA ILE A 24 -21.90 -17.71 -1.58
C ILE A 24 -21.25 -16.36 -1.81
N ARG A 25 -22.07 -15.36 -2.08
CA ARG A 25 -21.59 -14.02 -2.40
C ARG A 25 -21.46 -13.15 -1.17
N LEU A 26 -20.30 -12.52 -1.05
CA LEU A 26 -20.02 -11.51 -0.05
C LEU A 26 -19.56 -10.23 -0.77
N ALA A 27 -20.17 -9.09 -0.50
CA ALA A 27 -19.86 -7.82 -1.17
C ALA A 27 -19.79 -7.94 -2.72
N GLY A 28 -20.67 -8.75 -3.32
CA GLY A 28 -20.77 -8.93 -4.76
C GLY A 28 -19.85 -9.97 -5.39
N LEU A 29 -18.87 -10.54 -4.66
CA LEU A 29 -18.00 -11.61 -5.11
C LEU A 29 -18.28 -12.92 -4.39
N PRO A 30 -18.18 -14.09 -5.07
CA PRO A 30 -18.14 -15.40 -4.41
C PRO A 30 -16.99 -15.52 -3.42
N LEU A 31 -17.14 -16.28 -2.34
CA LEU A 31 -16.09 -16.49 -1.33
C LEU A 31 -14.79 -16.99 -1.97
N ILE A 32 -14.86 -17.99 -2.84
CA ILE A 32 -13.68 -18.50 -3.55
C ILE A 32 -12.99 -17.43 -4.41
N GLU A 33 -13.74 -16.50 -4.99
CA GLU A 33 -13.17 -15.41 -5.78
C GLU A 33 -12.45 -14.38 -4.89
N HIS A 34 -12.87 -14.20 -3.61
CA HIS A 34 -12.13 -13.38 -2.65
C HIS A 34 -10.75 -13.97 -2.38
N ALA A 35 -10.65 -15.29 -2.15
CA ALA A 35 -9.37 -15.98 -1.91
C ALA A 35 -8.45 -15.85 -3.14
N ILE A 36 -8.95 -16.15 -4.36
CA ILE A 36 -8.19 -16.00 -5.61
C ILE A 36 -7.71 -14.57 -5.81
N ALA A 37 -8.60 -13.58 -5.61
CA ALA A 37 -8.27 -12.17 -5.82
C ALA A 37 -7.24 -11.64 -4.80
N THR A 38 -7.31 -12.09 -3.54
CA THR A 38 -6.32 -11.71 -2.52
C THR A 38 -4.95 -12.30 -2.86
N ALA A 39 -4.89 -13.58 -3.24
CA ALA A 39 -3.65 -14.22 -3.64
C ALA A 39 -3.08 -13.62 -4.95
N GLN A 40 -3.93 -13.27 -5.92
CA GLN A 40 -3.52 -12.53 -7.13
C GLN A 40 -2.87 -11.19 -6.78
N GLN A 41 -3.44 -10.43 -5.85
CA GLN A 41 -2.86 -9.17 -5.38
C GLN A 41 -1.53 -9.36 -4.63
N ALA A 42 -1.28 -10.55 -4.07
CA ALA A 42 0.00 -10.93 -3.46
C ALA A 42 1.01 -11.49 -4.48
N GLY A 43 0.68 -11.48 -5.79
CA GLY A 43 1.61 -11.89 -6.86
C GLY A 43 1.43 -13.34 -7.36
N VAL A 44 0.40 -14.05 -6.92
CA VAL A 44 0.09 -15.41 -7.41
C VAL A 44 -0.65 -15.33 -8.75
N SER A 45 -0.24 -16.13 -9.73
CA SER A 45 -0.84 -16.18 -11.06
C SER A 45 -1.35 -17.57 -11.49
N GLU A 46 -0.98 -18.63 -10.78
CA GLU A 46 -1.35 -20.00 -11.09
C GLU A 46 -2.05 -20.63 -9.88
N PHE A 47 -3.28 -21.09 -10.10
CA PHE A 47 -4.18 -21.60 -9.07
C PHE A 47 -4.61 -23.02 -9.37
N PHE A 48 -4.54 -23.88 -8.36
CA PHE A 48 -5.13 -25.20 -8.33
C PHE A 48 -6.27 -25.16 -7.32
N VAL A 49 -7.48 -25.49 -7.75
CA VAL A 49 -8.66 -25.42 -6.88
C VAL A 49 -9.26 -26.81 -6.74
N VAL A 50 -9.26 -27.32 -5.52
CA VAL A 50 -9.84 -28.62 -5.25
C VAL A 50 -11.35 -28.47 -5.06
N THR A 51 -12.11 -29.15 -5.92
CA THR A 51 -13.57 -29.15 -5.94
C THR A 51 -14.12 -30.50 -5.48
N GLY A 52 -15.30 -30.52 -4.89
CA GLY A 52 -15.98 -31.74 -4.41
C GLY A 52 -17.48 -31.60 -4.52
N TYR A 53 -18.15 -31.14 -3.44
CA TYR A 53 -19.57 -30.86 -3.47
C TYR A 53 -19.93 -29.85 -4.57
N ALA A 54 -20.95 -30.19 -5.37
CA ALA A 54 -21.40 -29.38 -6.51
C ALA A 54 -20.27 -28.91 -7.46
N SER A 55 -19.27 -29.76 -7.69
CA SER A 55 -18.07 -29.46 -8.49
C SER A 55 -18.37 -28.76 -9.81
N ASP A 56 -19.37 -29.23 -10.55
CA ASP A 56 -19.70 -28.68 -11.88
C ASP A 56 -20.11 -27.18 -11.81
N ARG A 57 -20.81 -26.76 -10.76
CA ARG A 57 -21.18 -25.35 -10.52
C ARG A 57 -19.96 -24.53 -10.13
N VAL A 58 -19.09 -25.06 -9.27
CA VAL A 58 -17.85 -24.38 -8.85
C VAL A 58 -16.92 -24.22 -10.05
N GLU A 59 -16.70 -25.27 -10.86
CA GLU A 59 -15.84 -25.25 -12.04
C GLU A 59 -16.34 -24.29 -13.14
N ALA A 60 -17.63 -24.19 -13.34
CA ALA A 60 -18.24 -23.21 -14.24
C ALA A 60 -17.92 -21.78 -13.79
N LEU A 61 -17.99 -21.50 -12.47
CA LEU A 61 -17.57 -20.19 -11.92
C LEU A 61 -16.07 -19.96 -12.09
N LEU A 62 -15.22 -20.96 -11.79
CA LEU A 62 -13.76 -20.84 -11.90
C LEU A 62 -13.33 -20.51 -13.33
N SER A 63 -13.98 -21.10 -14.34
CA SER A 63 -13.74 -20.79 -15.76
C SER A 63 -14.06 -19.33 -16.08
N ASP A 64 -15.12 -18.76 -15.51
CA ASP A 64 -15.49 -17.35 -15.66
C ASP A 64 -14.51 -16.43 -14.93
N VAL A 65 -14.11 -16.78 -13.70
CA VAL A 65 -13.12 -16.04 -12.90
C VAL A 65 -11.75 -16.03 -13.60
N SER A 66 -11.29 -17.17 -14.12
CA SER A 66 -10.03 -17.29 -14.88
C SER A 66 -9.97 -16.28 -16.04
N ARG A 67 -11.04 -16.22 -16.84
CA ARG A 67 -11.13 -15.27 -17.98
C ARG A 67 -11.17 -13.81 -17.52
N ARG A 68 -12.00 -13.49 -16.53
CA ARG A 68 -12.17 -12.10 -16.04
C ARG A 68 -10.93 -11.57 -15.37
N ARG A 69 -10.25 -12.38 -14.55
CA ARG A 69 -9.07 -11.97 -13.79
C ARG A 69 -7.75 -12.22 -14.52
N ARG A 70 -7.78 -12.91 -15.66
CA ARG A 70 -6.60 -13.28 -16.47
C ARG A 70 -5.57 -14.05 -15.65
N VAL A 71 -6.02 -15.06 -14.92
CA VAL A 71 -5.20 -15.98 -14.12
C VAL A 71 -5.44 -17.42 -14.57
N ASN A 72 -4.42 -18.28 -14.41
CA ASN A 72 -4.56 -19.70 -14.69
C ASN A 72 -5.21 -20.40 -13.51
N ILE A 73 -6.38 -21.00 -13.72
CA ILE A 73 -7.09 -21.79 -12.71
C ILE A 73 -7.30 -23.19 -13.25
N THR A 74 -6.74 -24.18 -12.54
CA THR A 74 -6.92 -25.60 -12.84
C THR A 74 -7.76 -26.24 -11.76
N PRO A 75 -9.01 -26.65 -12.01
CA PRO A 75 -9.81 -27.40 -11.05
C PRO A 75 -9.26 -28.82 -10.90
N ILE A 76 -9.31 -29.34 -9.68
CA ILE A 76 -8.95 -30.72 -9.32
C ILE A 76 -10.13 -31.31 -8.58
N LYS A 77 -10.77 -32.32 -9.18
CA LYS A 77 -11.93 -32.98 -8.56
C LYS A 77 -11.50 -33.98 -7.50
N ASN A 78 -12.03 -33.83 -6.29
CA ASN A 78 -11.91 -34.81 -5.20
C ASN A 78 -13.24 -35.54 -5.04
N ALA A 79 -13.28 -36.84 -5.37
CA ALA A 79 -14.49 -37.66 -5.22
C ALA A 79 -14.76 -37.98 -3.75
N ASP A 80 -13.73 -38.04 -2.93
CA ASP A 80 -13.78 -38.48 -1.52
C ASP A 80 -13.82 -37.27 -0.57
N TRP A 81 -14.40 -36.16 -0.99
CA TRP A 81 -14.41 -34.86 -0.25
C TRP A 81 -15.10 -34.98 1.13
N GLU A 82 -16.04 -35.90 1.31
CA GLU A 82 -16.76 -36.15 2.59
C GLU A 82 -15.83 -36.69 3.68
N LEU A 83 -14.71 -37.34 3.31
CA LEU A 83 -13.82 -38.01 4.24
C LEU A 83 -12.82 -37.03 4.92
N GLY A 84 -12.84 -35.73 4.58
CA GLY A 84 -12.03 -34.73 5.25
C GLY A 84 -11.17 -33.88 4.30
N ASN A 85 -10.77 -32.71 4.79
CA ASN A 85 -10.02 -31.73 3.97
C ASN A 85 -8.55 -32.10 3.73
N GLY A 86 -7.99 -33.08 4.47
CA GLY A 86 -6.68 -33.65 4.20
C GLY A 86 -6.64 -34.43 2.89
N LEU A 87 -7.76 -35.12 2.50
CA LEU A 87 -7.86 -35.76 1.18
C LEU A 87 -7.95 -34.72 0.06
N SER A 88 -8.62 -33.62 0.32
CA SER A 88 -8.62 -32.49 -0.61
C SER A 88 -7.21 -31.91 -0.80
N LEU A 89 -6.42 -31.81 0.27
CA LEU A 89 -5.01 -31.42 0.17
C LEU A 89 -4.23 -32.41 -0.70
N LEU A 90 -4.36 -33.72 -0.46
CA LEU A 90 -3.67 -34.79 -1.23
C LEU A 90 -4.01 -34.77 -2.72
N ALA A 91 -5.21 -34.36 -3.12
CA ALA A 91 -5.59 -34.24 -4.53
C ALA A 91 -4.66 -33.29 -5.32
N GLY A 92 -4.03 -32.30 -4.65
CA GLY A 92 -3.06 -31.39 -5.25
C GLY A 92 -1.69 -32.02 -5.56
N ARG A 93 -1.34 -33.19 -4.94
CA ARG A 93 0.00 -33.81 -5.01
C ARG A 93 0.49 -34.06 -6.44
N ALA A 94 -0.39 -34.49 -7.33
CA ALA A 94 -0.04 -34.83 -8.73
C ALA A 94 0.33 -33.59 -9.58
N ARG A 95 0.05 -32.38 -9.12
CA ARG A 95 0.21 -31.12 -9.87
C ARG A 95 1.22 -30.15 -9.26
N ILE A 96 1.56 -30.34 -7.98
CA ILE A 96 2.39 -29.39 -7.22
C ILE A 96 3.61 -30.10 -6.67
N HIS A 97 4.80 -29.74 -7.17
CA HIS A 97 6.09 -30.32 -6.83
C HIS A 97 7.10 -29.29 -6.31
N GLU A 98 6.66 -28.06 -6.14
CA GLU A 98 7.44 -26.90 -5.68
C GLU A 98 6.72 -26.21 -4.51
N PRO A 99 7.36 -25.31 -3.76
CA PRO A 99 6.70 -24.54 -2.71
C PRO A 99 5.46 -23.81 -3.23
N PHE A 100 4.39 -23.83 -2.44
CA PHE A 100 3.09 -23.29 -2.83
C PHE A 100 2.33 -22.68 -1.64
N LEU A 101 1.44 -21.77 -1.95
CA LEU A 101 0.48 -21.18 -1.01
C LEU A 101 -0.74 -22.11 -0.88
N LEU A 102 -1.12 -22.49 0.34
CA LEU A 102 -2.35 -23.22 0.63
C LEU A 102 -3.35 -22.28 1.30
N LEU A 103 -4.57 -22.21 0.76
CA LEU A 103 -5.66 -21.38 1.26
C LEU A 103 -6.96 -22.18 1.37
N MET A 104 -7.84 -21.73 2.25
CA MET A 104 -9.23 -22.17 2.34
C MET A 104 -10.12 -21.24 1.51
N ALA A 105 -11.13 -21.81 0.83
CA ALA A 105 -12.03 -21.04 -0.06
C ALA A 105 -13.01 -20.15 0.69
N ASP A 106 -13.23 -20.39 1.96
CA ASP A 106 -14.18 -19.75 2.86
C ASP A 106 -13.56 -18.67 3.75
N HIS A 107 -12.25 -18.46 3.68
CA HIS A 107 -11.57 -17.46 4.47
C HIS A 107 -11.46 -16.12 3.70
N ILE A 108 -11.90 -15.06 4.34
CA ILE A 108 -11.67 -13.69 3.88
C ILE A 108 -10.40 -13.19 4.57
N LEU A 109 -9.38 -12.93 3.77
CA LEU A 109 -8.06 -12.54 4.25
C LEU A 109 -7.69 -11.14 3.76
N ASP A 110 -7.05 -10.35 4.62
CA ASP A 110 -6.33 -9.15 4.18
C ASP A 110 -5.12 -9.56 3.33
N ARG A 111 -4.82 -8.78 2.29
CA ARG A 111 -3.63 -9.01 1.43
C ARG A 111 -2.34 -9.04 2.25
N GLY A 112 -2.25 -8.25 3.31
CA GLY A 112 -1.07 -8.15 4.18
C GLY A 112 -0.67 -9.49 4.78
N ILE A 113 -1.64 -10.37 5.13
CA ILE A 113 -1.38 -11.73 5.63
C ILE A 113 -0.57 -12.53 4.60
N LEU A 114 -1.02 -12.54 3.34
CA LEU A 114 -0.34 -13.30 2.28
C LEU A 114 1.00 -12.69 1.92
N THR A 115 1.10 -11.36 1.87
CA THR A 115 2.37 -10.68 1.62
C THR A 115 3.39 -11.00 2.70
N ARG A 116 2.97 -10.98 3.98
CA ARG A 116 3.80 -11.34 5.13
C ARG A 116 4.26 -12.79 5.06
N LEU A 117 3.34 -13.70 4.77
CA LEU A 117 3.62 -15.13 4.65
C LEU A 117 4.61 -15.42 3.51
N LEU A 118 4.44 -14.78 2.35
CA LEU A 118 5.30 -14.95 1.18
C LEU A 118 6.68 -14.29 1.33
N SER A 119 6.87 -13.39 2.29
CA SER A 119 8.19 -12.80 2.59
C SER A 119 9.06 -13.67 3.50
N GLU A 120 8.52 -14.74 4.06
CA GLU A 120 9.26 -15.64 4.94
C GLU A 120 10.04 -16.68 4.13
N ALA A 121 11.27 -16.98 4.58
CA ALA A 121 12.09 -18.04 3.98
C ALA A 121 11.58 -19.43 4.40
N LEU A 122 11.17 -20.23 3.43
CA LEU A 122 10.73 -21.59 3.62
C LEU A 122 11.94 -22.54 3.57
N GLY A 123 12.21 -23.23 4.67
CA GLY A 123 13.23 -24.28 4.72
C GLY A 123 12.78 -25.59 4.07
N ASP A 124 13.73 -26.47 3.80
CA ASP A 124 13.43 -27.79 3.22
C ASP A 124 12.52 -28.63 4.11
N GLY A 125 11.44 -29.13 3.55
CA GLY A 125 10.42 -29.90 4.25
C GLY A 125 9.59 -29.09 5.26
N GLU A 126 9.70 -27.77 5.30
CA GLU A 126 8.96 -26.92 6.22
C GLU A 126 7.58 -26.48 5.68
N VAL A 127 6.75 -26.07 6.62
CA VAL A 127 5.50 -25.34 6.39
C VAL A 127 5.52 -24.10 7.29
N ILE A 128 5.00 -22.98 6.79
CA ILE A 128 4.83 -21.75 7.55
C ILE A 128 3.33 -21.46 7.65
N LEU A 129 2.84 -21.31 8.88
CA LEU A 129 1.46 -20.97 9.21
C LEU A 129 1.37 -19.48 9.52
N ALA A 130 0.43 -18.76 8.90
CA ALA A 130 0.04 -17.44 9.32
C ALA A 130 -0.93 -17.52 10.51
N ALA A 131 -0.51 -17.05 11.69
CA ALA A 131 -1.31 -17.10 12.90
C ALA A 131 -1.50 -15.68 13.48
N ASP A 132 -2.69 -15.42 13.99
CA ASP A 132 -3.06 -14.15 14.62
C ASP A 132 -2.88 -14.26 16.14
N PHE A 133 -1.86 -13.56 16.67
CA PHE A 133 -1.55 -13.50 18.09
C PHE A 133 -2.36 -12.44 18.85
N GLY A 134 -3.26 -11.72 18.18
CA GLY A 134 -4.17 -10.76 18.78
C GLY A 134 -5.41 -11.40 19.43
N VAL A 135 -5.21 -12.44 20.23
CA VAL A 135 -6.29 -13.28 20.81
C VAL A 135 -7.30 -12.47 21.62
N ASP A 136 -6.85 -11.51 22.41
CA ASP A 136 -7.70 -10.66 23.27
C ASP A 136 -8.39 -9.52 22.49
N GLU A 137 -7.92 -9.20 21.30
CA GLU A 137 -8.37 -8.06 20.50
C GLU A 137 -9.32 -8.46 19.35
N ASN A 138 -9.42 -9.75 19.03
CA ASN A 138 -10.14 -10.22 17.86
C ASN A 138 -11.57 -10.67 18.18
N GLU A 139 -12.49 -9.71 18.36
CA GLU A 139 -13.93 -9.96 18.55
C GLU A 139 -14.63 -10.65 17.37
N ARG A 140 -13.92 -10.87 16.24
CA ARG A 140 -14.51 -11.46 15.02
C ARG A 140 -14.49 -12.97 15.03
N VAL A 141 -13.63 -13.55 15.86
CA VAL A 141 -13.41 -15.01 15.92
C VAL A 141 -14.47 -15.69 16.79
N ASP A 142 -15.01 -16.80 16.31
CA ASP A 142 -15.85 -17.69 17.11
C ASP A 142 -14.96 -18.68 17.85
N LEU A 143 -14.85 -18.51 19.17
CA LEU A 143 -14.00 -19.35 20.02
C LEU A 143 -14.43 -20.82 20.08
N ASP A 144 -15.70 -21.12 19.77
CA ASP A 144 -16.21 -22.50 19.77
C ASP A 144 -15.79 -23.29 18.51
N ASP A 145 -15.40 -22.60 17.43
CA ASP A 145 -15.08 -23.23 16.15
C ASP A 145 -13.69 -22.93 15.60
N VAL A 146 -13.01 -21.89 16.09
CA VAL A 146 -11.68 -21.49 15.59
C VAL A 146 -10.62 -22.56 15.87
N THR A 147 -9.70 -22.70 14.94
CA THR A 147 -8.48 -23.52 15.15
C THR A 147 -7.46 -22.70 15.94
N MET A 148 -7.15 -23.17 17.16
CA MET A 148 -6.22 -22.55 18.08
C MET A 148 -4.79 -23.05 17.82
N VAL A 149 -3.81 -22.22 18.11
CA VAL A 149 -2.39 -22.46 17.89
C VAL A 149 -1.63 -22.19 19.17
N LEU A 150 -0.78 -23.12 19.58
CA LEU A 150 0.23 -22.95 20.61
C LEU A 150 1.61 -22.95 19.94
N ALA A 151 2.39 -21.91 20.16
CA ALA A 151 3.70 -21.74 19.56
C ALA A 151 4.78 -21.46 20.61
N ASP A 152 6.00 -21.92 20.35
CA ASP A 152 7.20 -21.62 21.13
C ASP A 152 8.32 -21.18 20.18
N ASP A 153 8.92 -20.03 20.41
CA ASP A 153 9.98 -19.44 19.58
C ASP A 153 9.71 -19.55 18.07
N ARG A 154 8.50 -19.11 17.63
CA ARG A 154 8.02 -19.18 16.24
C ARG A 154 7.89 -20.61 15.67
N ARG A 155 7.95 -21.63 16.49
CA ARG A 155 7.69 -23.02 16.10
C ARG A 155 6.35 -23.48 16.64
N LEU A 156 5.57 -24.14 15.81
CA LEU A 156 4.32 -24.73 16.23
C LEU A 156 4.56 -25.86 17.22
N VAL A 157 3.92 -25.78 18.37
CA VAL A 157 3.88 -26.83 19.40
C VAL A 157 2.64 -27.68 19.24
N GLU A 158 1.47 -27.02 19.14
CA GLU A 158 0.18 -27.73 19.03
C GLU A 158 -0.81 -26.90 18.18
N ILE A 159 -1.71 -27.56 17.45
CA ILE A 159 -2.79 -26.98 16.69
C ILE A 159 -4.07 -27.82 16.80
N GLY A 160 -5.20 -27.15 17.08
CA GLY A 160 -6.49 -27.86 17.22
C GLY A 160 -7.62 -26.93 17.64
N LYS A 161 -8.85 -27.43 17.58
CA LYS A 161 -10.06 -26.65 17.92
C LYS A 161 -10.33 -26.50 19.43
N ARG A 162 -9.68 -27.27 20.29
CA ARG A 162 -9.91 -27.27 21.74
C ARG A 162 -8.58 -27.47 22.49
N LEU A 163 -7.76 -26.43 22.50
CA LEU A 163 -6.54 -26.40 23.27
C LEU A 163 -6.80 -25.78 24.64
N GLY A 164 -6.23 -26.35 25.69
CA GLY A 164 -6.32 -25.82 27.04
C GLY A 164 -5.54 -24.52 27.23
N THR A 165 -4.45 -24.37 26.44
CA THR A 165 -3.62 -23.15 26.34
C THR A 165 -3.31 -22.90 24.89
N TYR A 166 -3.36 -21.66 24.46
CA TYR A 166 -3.05 -21.24 23.10
C TYR A 166 -2.58 -19.78 23.09
N ASP A 167 -1.81 -19.41 22.06
CA ASP A 167 -1.22 -18.08 21.90
C ASP A 167 -1.81 -17.33 20.71
N ALA A 168 -2.36 -18.08 19.74
CA ALA A 168 -2.81 -17.50 18.48
C ALA A 168 -3.95 -18.30 17.84
N PHE A 169 -4.55 -17.74 16.80
CA PHE A 169 -5.54 -18.38 15.94
C PHE A 169 -4.96 -18.68 14.55
N ASP A 170 -5.29 -19.84 14.00
CA ASP A 170 -4.99 -20.22 12.61
C ASP A 170 -5.86 -19.39 11.64
N THR A 171 -5.23 -18.69 10.72
CA THR A 171 -5.94 -17.87 9.70
C THR A 171 -6.31 -18.66 8.44
N GLY A 172 -5.97 -19.96 8.35
CA GLY A 172 -6.21 -20.81 7.18
C GLY A 172 -5.28 -20.51 6.00
N ALA A 173 -4.18 -19.79 6.21
CA ALA A 173 -3.19 -19.47 5.19
C ALA A 173 -1.82 -20.08 5.53
N PHE A 174 -1.27 -20.87 4.60
CA PHE A 174 -0.02 -21.60 4.79
C PHE A 174 0.90 -21.46 3.58
N LEU A 175 2.20 -21.32 3.81
CA LEU A 175 3.22 -21.49 2.80
C LEU A 175 3.85 -22.89 2.98
N CYS A 176 3.66 -23.77 2.01
CA CYS A 176 3.94 -25.18 2.14
C CYS A 176 5.07 -25.62 1.22
N SER A 177 5.97 -26.47 1.74
CA SER A 177 6.77 -27.35 0.91
C SER A 177 5.94 -28.58 0.45
N PRO A 178 6.29 -29.26 -0.65
CA PRO A 178 5.59 -30.48 -1.09
C PRO A 178 5.57 -31.63 -0.07
N HIS A 179 6.42 -31.58 0.94
CA HIS A 179 6.46 -32.57 2.02
C HIS A 179 5.17 -32.64 2.83
N ILE A 180 4.32 -31.60 2.79
CA ILE A 180 3.00 -31.62 3.44
C ILE A 180 2.11 -32.74 2.89
N PHE A 181 2.27 -33.15 1.63
CA PHE A 181 1.48 -34.23 1.05
C PHE A 181 1.80 -35.59 1.69
N ALA A 182 3.08 -35.85 1.98
CA ALA A 182 3.48 -37.07 2.70
C ALA A 182 2.98 -37.05 4.15
N ALA A 183 3.04 -35.88 4.80
CA ALA A 183 2.50 -35.73 6.16
C ALA A 183 0.97 -35.91 6.21
N ALA A 184 0.25 -35.43 5.20
CA ALA A 184 -1.20 -35.64 5.08
C ALA A 184 -1.53 -37.13 4.90
N GLU A 185 -0.78 -37.86 4.07
CA GLU A 185 -0.96 -39.31 3.88
C GLU A 185 -0.72 -40.10 5.17
N GLU A 186 0.30 -39.72 5.94
CA GLU A 186 0.60 -40.30 7.25
C GLU A 186 -0.50 -40.03 8.27
N SER A 187 -0.98 -38.78 8.35
CA SER A 187 -2.06 -38.35 9.24
C SER A 187 -3.36 -39.11 8.95
N ILE A 188 -3.72 -39.25 7.67
CA ILE A 188 -4.91 -40.02 7.25
C ILE A 188 -4.79 -41.49 7.67
N LYS A 189 -3.62 -42.11 7.48
CA LYS A 189 -3.36 -43.50 7.93
C LYS A 189 -3.47 -43.63 9.46
N ALA A 190 -3.15 -42.57 10.20
CA ALA A 190 -3.29 -42.51 11.64
C ALA A 190 -4.73 -42.21 12.12
N GLY A 191 -5.68 -42.01 11.19
CA GLY A 191 -7.10 -41.79 11.49
C GLY A 191 -7.49 -40.30 11.58
N ASP A 192 -6.62 -39.37 11.23
CA ASP A 192 -6.92 -37.93 11.18
C ASP A 192 -6.82 -37.40 9.75
N PRO A 193 -7.95 -37.35 9.03
CA PRO A 193 -7.99 -36.88 7.62
C PRO A 193 -8.09 -35.36 7.48
N SER A 194 -7.57 -34.59 8.44
CA SER A 194 -7.62 -33.12 8.41
C SER A 194 -6.30 -32.49 7.97
N VAL A 195 -6.35 -31.28 7.46
CA VAL A 195 -5.14 -30.44 7.20
C VAL A 195 -4.39 -30.21 8.51
N SER A 196 -5.10 -29.89 9.60
CA SER A 196 -4.48 -29.74 10.92
C SER A 196 -3.75 -31.00 11.39
N GLY A 197 -4.22 -32.20 11.01
CA GLY A 197 -3.53 -33.47 11.24
C GLY A 197 -2.19 -33.52 10.51
N ALA A 198 -2.15 -33.19 9.24
CA ALA A 198 -0.90 -33.09 8.48
C ALA A 198 0.08 -32.08 9.09
N ILE A 199 -0.42 -30.94 9.54
CA ILE A 199 0.38 -29.91 10.24
C ILE A 199 0.92 -30.47 11.56
N ARG A 200 0.13 -31.20 12.36
CA ARG A 200 0.62 -31.89 13.60
C ARG A 200 1.74 -32.87 13.31
N CYS A 201 1.62 -33.66 12.23
CA CYS A 201 2.69 -34.59 11.83
C CYS A 201 4.01 -33.85 11.54
N LEU A 202 3.96 -32.68 10.89
CA LEU A 202 5.14 -31.87 10.63
C LEU A 202 5.64 -31.17 11.90
N ALA A 203 4.73 -30.70 12.76
CA ALA A 203 5.07 -30.04 14.02
C ALA A 203 5.86 -30.97 14.97
N SER A 204 5.47 -32.25 15.07
CA SER A 204 6.21 -33.26 15.85
C SER A 204 7.67 -33.42 15.39
N ARG A 205 7.96 -33.06 14.12
CA ARG A 205 9.30 -33.06 13.52
C ARG A 205 9.97 -31.69 13.55
N LYS A 206 9.36 -30.68 14.22
CA LYS A 206 9.79 -29.29 14.28
C LYS A 206 9.89 -28.62 12.87
N LYS A 207 9.04 -29.08 11.93
CA LYS A 207 9.02 -28.58 10.54
C LYS A 207 7.91 -27.56 10.28
N VAL A 208 7.27 -27.03 11.31
CA VAL A 208 6.26 -25.96 11.16
C VAL A 208 6.72 -24.69 11.86
N LYS A 209 6.85 -23.63 11.08
CA LYS A 209 7.06 -22.26 11.58
C LYS A 209 5.72 -21.54 11.70
N VAL A 210 5.65 -20.57 12.61
CA VAL A 210 4.49 -19.70 12.78
C VAL A 210 4.93 -18.25 12.51
N VAL A 211 4.14 -17.56 11.73
CA VAL A 211 4.34 -16.13 11.40
C VAL A 211 3.19 -15.35 12.00
N ASP A 212 3.53 -14.33 12.80
CA ASP A 212 2.56 -13.41 13.39
C ASP A 212 1.97 -12.48 12.34
N VAL A 213 0.64 -12.46 12.26
CA VAL A 213 -0.15 -11.60 11.38
C VAL A 213 -1.17 -10.75 12.16
N GLN A 214 -0.92 -10.50 13.45
CA GLN A 214 -1.71 -9.59 14.27
C GLN A 214 -1.85 -8.23 13.58
N GLY A 215 -3.05 -7.65 13.67
CA GLY A 215 -3.37 -6.36 13.07
C GLY A 215 -3.88 -6.43 11.62
N TYR A 216 -3.78 -7.58 10.95
CA TYR A 216 -4.45 -7.81 9.68
C TYR A 216 -5.83 -8.42 9.89
N GLY A 217 -6.82 -7.95 9.13
CA GLY A 217 -8.17 -8.47 9.24
C GLY A 217 -8.35 -9.82 8.53
N TRP A 218 -9.02 -10.76 9.19
CA TRP A 218 -9.43 -12.02 8.61
C TRP A 218 -10.73 -12.53 9.24
N VAL A 219 -11.46 -13.40 8.54
CA VAL A 219 -12.68 -14.04 9.01
C VAL A 219 -12.82 -15.40 8.32
N ASP A 220 -13.05 -16.45 9.08
CA ASP A 220 -13.58 -17.73 8.60
C ASP A 220 -15.12 -17.62 8.49
N VAL A 221 -15.67 -17.95 7.34
CA VAL A 221 -17.09 -17.73 7.03
C VAL A 221 -17.83 -19.07 7.11
N ASP A 222 -18.29 -19.44 8.28
CA ASP A 222 -19.01 -20.68 8.54
C ASP A 222 -20.50 -20.50 8.81
N THR A 223 -20.89 -19.32 9.30
CA THR A 223 -22.26 -19.00 9.68
C THR A 223 -22.76 -17.71 9.01
N ARG A 224 -24.08 -17.44 9.13
CA ARG A 224 -24.63 -16.16 8.68
C ARG A 224 -24.06 -14.95 9.43
N ASP A 225 -23.64 -15.15 10.67
CA ASP A 225 -23.02 -14.07 11.45
C ASP A 225 -21.60 -13.78 10.94
N ASP A 226 -20.84 -14.80 10.57
CA ASP A 226 -19.51 -14.62 9.97
C ASP A 226 -19.59 -13.95 8.60
N LEU A 227 -20.64 -14.22 7.80
CA LEU A 227 -20.92 -13.44 6.59
C LEU A 227 -21.06 -11.95 6.90
N ARG A 228 -21.78 -11.60 7.97
CA ARG A 228 -21.93 -10.18 8.39
C ARG A 228 -20.59 -9.61 8.90
N LYS A 229 -19.82 -10.39 9.67
CA LYS A 229 -18.48 -9.98 10.14
C LYS A 229 -17.53 -9.76 8.96
N GLY A 230 -17.50 -10.69 7.99
CA GLY A 230 -16.73 -10.57 6.76
C GLY A 230 -17.14 -9.35 5.91
N GLU A 231 -18.43 -9.09 5.79
CA GLU A 231 -18.95 -7.90 5.12
C GLU A 231 -18.47 -6.62 5.82
N ARG A 232 -18.61 -6.53 7.14
CA ARG A 232 -18.10 -5.39 7.92
C ARG A 232 -16.60 -5.19 7.74
N LEU A 233 -15.80 -6.28 7.77
CA LEU A 233 -14.36 -6.22 7.54
C LEU A 233 -14.03 -5.61 6.17
N LEU A 234 -14.70 -6.06 5.10
CA LEU A 234 -14.49 -5.56 3.75
C LEU A 234 -14.87 -4.07 3.63
N PHE A 235 -15.98 -3.66 4.28
CA PHE A 235 -16.45 -2.28 4.23
C PHE A 235 -15.65 -1.33 5.12
N GLN A 236 -15.10 -1.78 6.25
CA GLN A 236 -14.25 -0.96 7.13
C GLN A 236 -12.98 -0.48 6.42
N ASN A 237 -12.42 -1.29 5.53
CA ASN A 237 -11.20 -0.99 4.78
C ASN A 237 -11.43 -0.10 3.53
N LEU A 238 -12.65 0.45 3.34
CA LEU A 238 -12.97 1.29 2.19
C LEU A 238 -12.67 2.78 2.39
N ALA A 239 -12.58 3.26 3.64
CA ALA A 239 -12.27 4.64 3.94
C ALA A 239 -10.84 4.98 3.50
N LYS A 240 -10.69 6.13 2.83
CA LYS A 240 -9.38 6.65 2.47
C LYS A 240 -8.97 7.72 3.47
N PRO A 241 -7.70 7.75 3.96
CA PRO A 241 -7.20 8.84 4.79
C PRO A 241 -7.35 10.22 4.14
N GLU A 242 -7.31 10.25 2.80
CA GLU A 242 -7.38 11.45 1.98
C GLU A 242 -8.81 12.00 1.75
N ASP A 243 -9.86 11.29 2.20
CA ASP A 243 -11.25 11.72 2.00
C ASP A 243 -11.51 13.06 2.70
N GLY A 244 -12.05 14.02 1.96
CA GLY A 244 -12.43 15.36 2.46
C GLY A 244 -13.53 15.31 3.51
N PHE A 245 -13.78 16.43 4.19
CA PHE A 245 -14.79 16.53 5.27
C PHE A 245 -16.19 16.09 4.80
N ILE A 246 -16.66 16.57 3.63
CA ILE A 246 -17.99 16.21 3.08
C ILE A 246 -18.00 14.73 2.67
N SER A 247 -16.93 14.25 2.02
CA SER A 247 -16.79 12.85 1.66
C SER A 247 -16.90 11.96 2.90
N ARG A 248 -16.10 12.19 3.91
CA ARG A 248 -16.03 11.37 5.13
C ARG A 248 -17.35 11.37 5.93
N ASN A 249 -17.98 12.53 6.11
CA ASN A 249 -19.12 12.67 7.02
C ASN A 249 -20.47 12.47 6.36
N ILE A 250 -20.60 12.71 5.06
CA ILE A 250 -21.88 12.63 4.33
C ILE A 250 -21.81 11.55 3.25
N ASN A 251 -20.96 11.74 2.21
CA ASN A 251 -21.02 10.88 1.03
C ASN A 251 -20.66 9.43 1.36
N ARG A 252 -19.59 9.17 2.13
CA ARG A 252 -19.17 7.81 2.51
C ARG A 252 -20.20 7.11 3.39
N ARG A 253 -20.82 7.81 4.33
CA ARG A 253 -21.85 7.20 5.16
C ARG A 253 -23.04 6.71 4.33
N ILE A 254 -23.39 7.46 3.30
CA ILE A 254 -24.52 7.12 2.43
C ILE A 254 -24.07 6.11 1.35
N SER A 255 -22.92 6.29 0.69
CA SER A 255 -22.44 5.37 -0.34
C SER A 255 -22.12 3.99 0.25
N THR A 256 -21.32 3.92 1.31
CA THR A 256 -20.90 2.66 1.95
C THR A 256 -22.04 1.99 2.71
N GLY A 257 -22.94 2.78 3.35
CA GLY A 257 -24.05 2.24 4.14
C GLY A 257 -25.27 1.83 3.34
N ILE A 258 -25.54 2.46 2.19
CA ILE A 258 -26.77 2.29 1.44
C ILE A 258 -26.51 1.94 -0.04
N PHE A 259 -25.84 2.84 -0.79
CA PHE A 259 -25.76 2.74 -2.25
C PHE A 259 -24.91 1.57 -2.70
N THR A 260 -23.71 1.42 -2.20
CA THR A 260 -22.79 0.35 -2.62
C THR A 260 -23.32 -1.04 -2.26
N PRO A 261 -23.83 -1.30 -1.04
CA PRO A 261 -24.49 -2.58 -0.73
C PRO A 261 -25.69 -2.86 -1.63
N LEU A 262 -26.54 -1.86 -1.86
CA LEU A 262 -27.73 -1.99 -2.72
C LEU A 262 -27.34 -2.29 -4.17
N LEU A 263 -26.36 -1.57 -4.73
CA LEU A 263 -25.83 -1.80 -6.08
C LEU A 263 -25.27 -3.22 -6.23
N LEU A 264 -24.49 -3.69 -5.26
CA LEU A 264 -23.90 -5.02 -5.30
C LEU A 264 -24.94 -6.14 -5.11
N LYS A 265 -25.99 -5.87 -4.33
CA LYS A 265 -27.10 -6.81 -4.15
C LYS A 265 -27.98 -6.94 -5.40
N LEU A 266 -28.34 -5.80 -6.03
CA LEU A 266 -29.20 -5.79 -7.21
C LEU A 266 -28.43 -6.19 -8.47
N PHE A 267 -27.18 -5.76 -8.58
CA PHE A 267 -26.32 -5.96 -9.76
C PHE A 267 -24.96 -6.55 -9.35
N PRO A 268 -24.89 -7.83 -8.96
CA PRO A 268 -23.64 -8.43 -8.47
C PRO A 268 -22.47 -8.35 -9.48
N ARG A 269 -22.77 -8.24 -10.78
CA ARG A 269 -21.78 -8.13 -11.86
C ARG A 269 -21.39 -6.70 -12.23
N ILE A 270 -21.96 -5.68 -11.55
CA ILE A 270 -21.64 -4.27 -11.85
C ILE A 270 -20.14 -4.00 -11.68
N THR A 271 -19.56 -3.24 -12.59
CA THR A 271 -18.15 -2.81 -12.53
C THR A 271 -18.06 -1.35 -12.09
N ALA A 272 -16.90 -0.93 -11.58
CA ALA A 272 -16.66 0.46 -11.19
C ALA A 272 -16.95 1.43 -12.36
N ASN A 273 -16.47 1.12 -13.56
CA ASN A 273 -16.68 1.97 -14.73
C ASN A 273 -18.17 2.14 -15.09
N ILE A 274 -18.99 1.11 -14.86
CA ILE A 274 -20.46 1.25 -15.06
C ILE A 274 -21.04 2.21 -14.02
N VAL A 275 -20.56 2.16 -12.77
CA VAL A 275 -21.01 3.08 -11.72
C VAL A 275 -20.60 4.53 -12.06
N SER A 276 -19.36 4.75 -12.54
CA SER A 276 -18.92 6.08 -13.03
C SER A 276 -19.81 6.59 -14.17
N VAL A 277 -20.20 5.73 -15.13
CA VAL A 277 -21.12 6.10 -16.22
C VAL A 277 -22.53 6.42 -15.67
N LEU A 278 -23.01 5.68 -14.66
CA LEU A 278 -24.30 6.00 -14.01
C LEU A 278 -24.25 7.34 -13.28
N ALA A 279 -23.15 7.64 -12.56
CA ALA A 279 -22.95 8.92 -11.90
C ALA A 279 -22.92 10.06 -12.92
N PHE A 280 -22.25 9.84 -14.08
CA PHE A 280 -22.27 10.79 -15.19
C PHE A 280 -23.66 11.02 -15.76
N ALA A 281 -24.45 9.97 -15.97
CA ALA A 281 -25.83 10.09 -16.43
C ALA A 281 -26.70 10.93 -15.46
N VAL A 282 -26.50 10.73 -14.14
CA VAL A 282 -27.17 11.55 -13.12
C VAL A 282 -26.70 13.02 -13.21
N SER A 283 -25.42 13.26 -13.49
CA SER A 283 -24.89 14.63 -13.70
C SER A 283 -25.52 15.31 -14.92
N LEU A 284 -25.75 14.57 -16.00
CA LEU A 284 -26.49 15.08 -17.16
C LEU A 284 -27.95 15.39 -16.84
N MET A 285 -28.61 14.53 -16.06
CA MET A 285 -29.98 14.81 -15.58
C MET A 285 -30.03 16.04 -14.68
N ALA A 286 -29.01 16.26 -13.84
CA ALA A 286 -28.89 17.47 -13.03
C ALA A 286 -28.79 18.72 -13.92
N SER A 287 -27.94 18.68 -14.94
CA SER A 287 -27.82 19.74 -15.94
C SER A 287 -29.18 20.02 -16.62
N LEU A 288 -29.86 18.97 -17.09
CA LEU A 288 -31.17 19.08 -17.72
C LEU A 288 -32.22 19.70 -16.79
N ALA A 289 -32.21 19.36 -15.50
CA ALA A 289 -33.10 19.95 -14.53
C ALA A 289 -32.94 21.48 -14.41
N PHE A 290 -31.70 21.98 -14.46
CA PHE A 290 -31.45 23.41 -14.54
C PHE A 290 -31.91 24.03 -15.86
N PHE A 291 -31.74 23.35 -17.00
CA PHE A 291 -32.30 23.79 -18.29
C PHE A 291 -33.84 23.90 -18.26
N LEU A 292 -34.50 22.99 -17.56
CA LEU A 292 -35.96 22.98 -17.38
C LEU A 292 -36.43 23.94 -16.29
N ALA A 293 -35.55 24.76 -15.74
CA ALA A 293 -35.86 25.70 -14.63
C ALA A 293 -36.37 25.02 -13.35
N ILE A 294 -35.91 23.79 -13.04
CA ILE A 294 -36.20 23.02 -11.83
C ILE A 294 -34.95 22.91 -10.97
N PRO A 295 -34.41 24.03 -10.41
CA PRO A 295 -33.12 24.06 -9.73
C PRO A 295 -33.05 23.19 -8.47
N LEU A 296 -34.20 23.00 -7.77
CA LEU A 296 -34.28 22.11 -6.63
C LEU A 296 -33.94 20.66 -7.01
N ALA A 297 -34.54 20.15 -8.10
CA ALA A 297 -34.22 18.83 -8.61
C ALA A 297 -32.76 18.76 -9.08
N GLY A 298 -32.26 19.80 -9.76
CA GLY A 298 -30.88 19.92 -10.17
C GLY A 298 -29.90 19.80 -9.00
N GLY A 299 -30.16 20.54 -7.90
CA GLY A 299 -29.33 20.50 -6.69
C GLY A 299 -29.31 19.12 -6.02
N ILE A 300 -30.46 18.45 -5.90
CA ILE A 300 -30.57 17.09 -5.36
C ILE A 300 -29.79 16.09 -6.24
N LEU A 301 -29.91 16.20 -7.57
CA LEU A 301 -29.24 15.32 -8.51
C LEU A 301 -27.70 15.53 -8.51
N ILE A 302 -27.21 16.78 -8.31
CA ILE A 302 -25.77 17.03 -8.10
C ILE A 302 -25.24 16.26 -6.89
N GLN A 303 -25.96 16.32 -5.75
CA GLN A 303 -25.53 15.60 -4.56
C GLN A 303 -25.60 14.08 -4.75
N LEU A 304 -26.63 13.58 -5.43
CA LEU A 304 -26.75 12.16 -5.76
C LEU A 304 -25.61 11.69 -6.68
N ALA A 305 -25.25 12.48 -7.68
CA ALA A 305 -24.11 12.19 -8.55
C ALA A 305 -22.79 12.10 -7.76
N SER A 306 -22.58 13.03 -6.80
CA SER A 306 -21.40 13.01 -5.92
C SER A 306 -21.32 11.78 -5.02
N ILE A 307 -22.46 11.28 -4.54
CA ILE A 307 -22.52 10.05 -3.73
C ILE A 307 -22.24 8.81 -4.58
N LEU A 308 -22.86 8.72 -5.76
CA LEU A 308 -22.63 7.60 -6.69
C LEU A 308 -21.20 7.52 -7.19
N ASP A 309 -20.58 8.65 -7.45
CA ASP A 309 -19.17 8.79 -7.80
C ASP A 309 -18.28 8.12 -6.74
N GLY A 310 -18.52 8.36 -5.45
CA GLY A 310 -17.81 7.66 -4.38
C GLY A 310 -17.98 6.14 -4.38
N SER A 311 -19.13 5.64 -4.88
CA SER A 311 -19.43 4.21 -4.91
C SER A 311 -18.62 3.43 -5.95
N ASP A 312 -18.16 4.04 -7.04
CA ASP A 312 -17.36 3.36 -8.07
C ASP A 312 -16.01 2.90 -7.52
N GLY A 313 -15.31 3.77 -6.79
CA GLY A 313 -14.07 3.43 -6.10
C GLY A 313 -14.28 2.37 -5.00
N GLU A 314 -15.44 2.37 -4.32
CA GLU A 314 -15.81 1.32 -3.36
C GLU A 314 -16.00 -0.02 -4.06
N VAL A 315 -16.75 -0.07 -5.16
CA VAL A 315 -16.94 -1.28 -5.97
C VAL A 315 -15.60 -1.81 -6.52
N ALA A 316 -14.71 -0.91 -7.00
CA ALA A 316 -13.39 -1.30 -7.47
C ALA A 316 -12.55 -1.95 -6.36
N ARG A 317 -12.58 -1.41 -5.14
CA ARG A 317 -11.85 -1.95 -3.98
C ARG A 317 -12.44 -3.25 -3.49
N LEU A 318 -13.76 -3.33 -3.29
CA LEU A 318 -14.44 -4.55 -2.85
C LEU A 318 -14.22 -5.72 -3.80
N LYS A 319 -14.28 -5.44 -5.11
CA LYS A 319 -14.05 -6.47 -6.14
C LYS A 319 -12.57 -6.69 -6.47
N LYS A 320 -11.65 -5.94 -5.84
CA LYS A 320 -10.21 -6.02 -6.11
C LYS A 320 -9.89 -5.90 -7.61
N LEU A 321 -10.58 -4.95 -8.30
CA LEU A 321 -10.46 -4.69 -9.74
C LEU A 321 -9.95 -3.27 -10.03
N GLN A 322 -9.15 -2.70 -9.15
CA GLN A 322 -8.50 -1.42 -9.36
C GLN A 322 -7.55 -1.49 -10.57
N SER A 323 -7.59 -0.47 -11.43
CA SER A 323 -6.73 -0.43 -12.61
C SER A 323 -6.33 1.01 -12.96
N PRO A 324 -5.13 1.22 -13.58
CA PRO A 324 -4.73 2.53 -14.06
C PRO A 324 -5.73 3.13 -15.06
N PHE A 325 -6.32 2.29 -15.93
CA PHE A 325 -7.35 2.74 -16.86
C PHE A 325 -8.62 3.21 -16.14
N GLY A 326 -9.06 2.50 -15.09
CA GLY A 326 -10.22 2.92 -14.29
C GLY A 326 -10.01 4.30 -13.66
N ASN A 327 -8.85 4.55 -13.07
CA ASN A 327 -8.50 5.85 -12.49
C ASN A 327 -8.47 6.97 -13.54
N PHE A 328 -7.92 6.68 -14.74
CA PHE A 328 -7.91 7.63 -15.85
C PHE A 328 -9.33 7.92 -16.35
N PHE A 329 -10.14 6.88 -16.56
CA PHE A 329 -11.50 6.98 -17.05
C PHE A 329 -12.38 7.79 -16.11
N ASP A 330 -12.33 7.50 -14.82
CA ASP A 330 -13.01 8.23 -13.76
C ASP A 330 -12.60 9.72 -13.77
N ALA A 331 -11.29 9.99 -13.79
CA ALA A 331 -10.79 11.35 -13.85
C ALA A 331 -11.31 12.14 -15.06
N VAL A 332 -11.47 11.53 -16.23
CA VAL A 332 -12.02 12.19 -17.44
C VAL A 332 -13.52 12.45 -17.29
N ILE A 333 -14.29 11.42 -16.91
CA ILE A 333 -15.74 11.53 -16.74
C ILE A 333 -16.10 12.61 -15.72
N ASP A 334 -15.36 12.71 -14.65
CA ASP A 334 -15.50 13.73 -13.62
C ASP A 334 -15.48 15.17 -14.18
N ARG A 335 -14.54 15.43 -15.09
CA ARG A 335 -14.39 16.80 -15.68
C ARG A 335 -15.54 17.11 -16.59
N TYR A 336 -16.02 16.13 -17.35
CA TYR A 336 -17.22 16.31 -18.17
C TYR A 336 -18.47 16.51 -17.28
N SER A 337 -18.61 15.71 -16.20
CA SER A 337 -19.70 15.88 -15.22
C SER A 337 -19.75 17.30 -14.64
N ASP A 338 -18.62 17.78 -14.13
CA ASP A 338 -18.48 19.11 -13.55
C ASP A 338 -18.82 20.20 -14.59
N GLY A 339 -18.33 20.03 -15.82
CA GLY A 339 -18.59 20.94 -16.93
C GLY A 339 -20.08 21.03 -17.30
N PHE A 340 -20.76 19.89 -17.46
CA PHE A 340 -22.18 19.86 -17.81
C PHE A 340 -23.06 20.41 -16.70
N MET A 341 -22.78 20.08 -15.44
CA MET A 341 -23.54 20.64 -14.30
C MET A 341 -23.42 22.17 -14.24
N LEU A 342 -22.20 22.70 -14.35
CA LEU A 342 -21.96 24.14 -14.37
C LEU A 342 -22.60 24.82 -15.61
N PHE A 343 -22.63 24.14 -16.75
CA PHE A 343 -23.29 24.65 -17.95
C PHE A 343 -24.81 24.73 -17.79
N GLY A 344 -25.46 23.72 -17.18
CA GLY A 344 -26.87 23.79 -16.84
C GLY A 344 -27.19 24.94 -15.88
N MET A 345 -26.38 25.12 -14.83
CA MET A 345 -26.51 26.24 -13.90
C MET A 345 -26.31 27.59 -14.58
N PHE A 346 -25.34 27.70 -15.48
CA PHE A 346 -25.12 28.88 -16.29
C PHE A 346 -26.37 29.23 -17.11
N TYR A 347 -26.92 28.27 -17.83
CA TYR A 347 -28.15 28.47 -18.61
C TYR A 347 -29.30 28.95 -17.73
N TYR A 348 -29.55 28.29 -16.59
CA TYR A 348 -30.56 28.71 -15.63
C TYR A 348 -30.35 30.16 -15.17
N MET A 349 -29.15 30.54 -14.82
CA MET A 349 -28.85 31.92 -14.39
C MET A 349 -29.08 32.96 -15.47
N THR A 350 -28.89 32.62 -16.74
CA THR A 350 -29.17 33.56 -17.87
C THR A 350 -30.65 33.71 -18.16
N THR A 351 -31.45 32.70 -17.88
CA THR A 351 -32.90 32.67 -18.19
C THR A 351 -33.75 33.14 -17.02
N ALA A 352 -33.33 32.98 -15.78
CA ALA A 352 -34.10 33.32 -14.59
C ALA A 352 -34.27 34.84 -14.44
N SER A 353 -35.53 35.32 -14.59
CA SER A 353 -35.90 36.74 -14.50
C SER A 353 -35.56 37.37 -13.15
N ALA A 354 -35.73 36.60 -12.03
CA ALA A 354 -35.41 37.03 -10.68
C ALA A 354 -33.92 37.35 -10.48
N ILE A 355 -33.01 36.60 -11.13
CA ILE A 355 -31.56 36.89 -11.09
C ILE A 355 -31.26 38.20 -11.87
N ARG A 356 -31.91 38.31 -13.02
CA ARG A 356 -31.74 39.49 -13.89
C ARG A 356 -32.25 40.76 -13.23
N SER A 357 -33.37 40.72 -12.54
CA SER A 357 -33.92 41.88 -11.83
C SER A 357 -33.09 42.28 -10.63
N LEU A 358 -32.44 41.33 -9.95
CA LEU A 358 -31.61 41.60 -8.76
C LEU A 358 -30.23 42.16 -9.12
N LEU A 359 -29.56 41.60 -10.13
CA LEU A 359 -28.22 42.01 -10.53
C LEU A 359 -28.17 43.27 -11.43
N GLY A 360 -29.31 43.63 -12.02
CA GLY A 360 -29.42 44.83 -12.86
C GLY A 360 -28.71 44.72 -14.24
N PRO A 361 -28.35 45.81 -14.90
CA PRO A 361 -27.79 45.83 -16.25
C PRO A 361 -26.54 44.96 -16.48
N PRO A 362 -25.58 44.81 -15.52
CA PRO A 362 -24.40 43.96 -15.70
C PRO A 362 -24.64 42.46 -15.52
N THR A 363 -25.90 42.02 -15.36
CA THR A 363 -26.23 40.60 -15.08
C THR A 363 -25.52 39.61 -16.00
N THR A 364 -25.57 39.88 -17.32
CA THR A 364 -24.94 38.97 -18.30
C THR A 364 -23.43 38.87 -18.07
N ALA A 365 -22.76 39.95 -17.87
CA ALA A 365 -21.31 39.99 -17.63
C ALA A 365 -20.96 39.26 -16.30
N LEU A 366 -21.73 39.50 -15.23
CA LEU A 366 -21.52 38.85 -13.93
C LEU A 366 -21.76 37.33 -13.99
N VAL A 367 -22.83 36.89 -14.65
CA VAL A 367 -23.14 35.48 -14.81
C VAL A 367 -22.08 34.76 -15.67
N VAL A 368 -21.68 35.36 -16.79
CA VAL A 368 -20.61 34.82 -17.64
C VAL A 368 -19.30 34.77 -16.86
N GLY A 369 -18.93 35.86 -16.18
CA GLY A 369 -17.69 35.93 -15.39
C GLY A 369 -17.65 34.89 -14.27
N ALA A 370 -18.72 34.75 -13.47
CA ALA A 370 -18.81 33.75 -12.40
C ALA A 370 -18.72 32.29 -12.93
N SER A 371 -19.43 32.02 -14.05
CA SER A 371 -19.43 30.69 -14.67
C SER A 371 -18.09 30.35 -15.28
N MET A 372 -17.43 31.27 -16.00
CA MET A 372 -16.07 31.08 -16.53
C MET A 372 -15.07 30.81 -15.40
N LEU A 373 -15.16 31.58 -14.32
CA LEU A 373 -14.29 31.42 -13.16
C LEU A 373 -14.48 30.04 -12.51
N ALA A 374 -15.73 29.59 -12.38
CA ALA A 374 -16.04 28.25 -11.80
C ALA A 374 -15.56 27.10 -12.70
N ILE A 375 -15.81 27.18 -14.02
CA ILE A 375 -15.41 26.16 -14.97
C ILE A 375 -13.88 26.07 -15.05
N LEU A 376 -13.21 27.19 -15.33
CA LEU A 376 -11.75 27.24 -15.44
C LEU A 376 -11.09 26.85 -14.11
N GLY A 377 -11.56 27.41 -12.99
CA GLY A 377 -11.03 27.08 -11.67
C GLY A 377 -11.14 25.60 -11.36
N THR A 378 -12.28 24.96 -11.63
CA THR A 378 -12.51 23.53 -11.39
C THR A 378 -11.58 22.65 -12.24
N LEU A 379 -11.42 22.98 -13.52
CA LEU A 379 -10.51 22.26 -14.42
C LEU A 379 -9.05 22.45 -14.00
N MET A 380 -8.66 23.68 -13.67
CA MET A 380 -7.28 24.03 -13.31
C MET A 380 -6.86 23.44 -11.95
N VAL A 381 -7.78 23.25 -11.00
CA VAL A 381 -7.48 22.51 -9.76
C VAL A 381 -7.01 21.09 -10.07
N SER A 382 -7.66 20.40 -10.99
CA SER A 382 -7.28 19.04 -11.40
C SER A 382 -6.00 19.03 -12.21
N TYR A 383 -5.88 19.93 -13.18
CA TYR A 383 -4.69 20.08 -14.02
C TYR A 383 -3.44 20.39 -13.19
N THR A 384 -3.50 21.39 -12.29
CA THR A 384 -2.35 21.75 -11.45
C THR A 384 -1.95 20.63 -10.50
N SER A 385 -2.89 19.79 -10.03
CA SER A 385 -2.58 18.64 -9.21
C SER A 385 -1.82 17.55 -9.99
N ALA A 386 -2.25 17.24 -11.21
CA ALA A 386 -1.56 16.29 -12.07
C ALA A 386 -0.18 16.82 -12.51
N LYS A 387 -0.13 18.09 -12.92
CA LYS A 387 1.07 18.76 -13.41
C LYS A 387 2.15 18.89 -12.33
N SER A 388 1.77 19.15 -11.07
CA SER A 388 2.75 19.22 -9.98
C SER A 388 3.45 17.88 -9.72
N VAL A 389 2.75 16.76 -9.89
CA VAL A 389 3.37 15.41 -9.78
C VAL A 389 4.33 15.17 -10.94
N THR A 390 3.93 15.54 -12.17
CA THR A 390 4.75 15.31 -13.37
C THR A 390 6.00 16.18 -13.41
N ASP A 391 5.87 17.49 -13.09
CA ASP A 391 6.96 18.46 -13.28
C ASP A 391 7.84 18.62 -12.05
N PHE A 392 7.28 18.44 -10.86
CA PHE A 392 7.97 18.71 -9.60
C PHE A 392 8.09 17.48 -8.70
N GLY A 393 7.47 16.35 -9.04
CA GLY A 393 7.51 15.11 -8.24
C GLY A 393 6.80 15.20 -6.88
N TYR A 394 5.98 16.26 -6.63
CA TYR A 394 5.30 16.41 -5.35
C TYR A 394 3.78 16.57 -5.48
N ARG A 395 3.07 16.20 -4.42
CA ARG A 395 1.64 16.48 -4.24
C ARG A 395 1.46 17.59 -3.21
N TYR A 396 0.50 18.49 -3.46
CA TYR A 396 0.20 19.56 -2.50
C TYR A 396 -0.32 18.99 -1.19
N GLY A 397 0.36 19.28 -0.07
CA GLY A 397 0.01 18.86 1.28
C GLY A 397 -0.66 19.95 2.13
N GLY A 398 -1.12 19.59 3.36
CA GLY A 398 -1.66 20.52 4.34
C GLY A 398 -3.15 20.84 4.22
N ARG A 399 -3.70 21.60 5.20
CA ARG A 399 -5.15 21.91 5.33
C ARG A 399 -5.76 22.57 4.09
N TRP A 400 -5.03 23.46 3.42
CA TRP A 400 -5.47 24.13 2.18
C TRP A 400 -5.47 23.19 0.98
N ALA A 401 -4.54 22.26 0.94
CA ALA A 401 -4.54 21.22 -0.09
C ALA A 401 -5.70 20.24 0.09
N ALA A 402 -6.05 19.90 1.33
CA ALA A 402 -7.21 19.06 1.63
C ALA A 402 -8.52 19.74 1.20
N ALA A 403 -8.69 21.04 1.45
CA ALA A 403 -9.83 21.81 0.97
C ALA A 403 -9.90 21.87 -0.57
N GLY A 404 -8.75 21.90 -1.25
CA GLY A 404 -8.67 21.95 -2.72
C GLY A 404 -8.78 20.59 -3.41
N ARG A 405 -8.51 19.49 -2.72
CA ARG A 405 -8.67 18.12 -3.25
C ARG A 405 -10.14 17.68 -3.32
N GLY A 406 -11.01 18.22 -2.45
CA GLY A 406 -12.40 17.79 -2.34
C GLY A 406 -13.27 18.27 -3.50
N ARG A 407 -13.41 17.47 -4.58
CA ARG A 407 -14.50 17.63 -5.55
C ARG A 407 -15.84 17.65 -4.85
N ASP A 408 -16.01 16.81 -3.83
CA ASP A 408 -17.21 16.69 -3.01
C ASP A 408 -17.65 18.01 -2.38
N LEU A 409 -16.72 18.84 -1.88
CA LEU A 409 -17.04 20.16 -1.31
C LEU A 409 -17.62 21.09 -2.38
N ARG A 410 -17.04 21.10 -3.58
CA ARG A 410 -17.52 21.92 -4.69
C ARG A 410 -18.92 21.50 -5.13
N LEU A 411 -19.13 20.20 -5.33
CA LEU A 411 -20.42 19.65 -5.69
C LEU A 411 -21.48 19.90 -4.59
N PHE A 412 -21.07 19.79 -3.32
CA PHE A 412 -21.96 20.09 -2.21
C PHE A 412 -22.39 21.55 -2.18
N VAL A 413 -21.49 22.51 -2.43
CA VAL A 413 -21.83 23.95 -2.53
C VAL A 413 -22.78 24.19 -3.69
N LEU A 414 -22.52 23.60 -4.88
CA LEU A 414 -23.42 23.71 -6.03
C LEU A 414 -24.79 23.09 -5.76
N ALA A 415 -24.83 21.92 -5.10
CA ALA A 415 -26.08 21.26 -4.70
C ALA A 415 -26.90 22.14 -3.76
N LEU A 416 -26.26 22.72 -2.73
CA LEU A 416 -26.90 23.67 -1.82
C LEU A 416 -27.47 24.89 -2.56
N GLY A 417 -26.72 25.42 -3.52
CA GLY A 417 -27.18 26.54 -4.36
C GLY A 417 -28.45 26.19 -5.14
N GLY A 418 -28.49 24.97 -5.73
CA GLY A 418 -29.69 24.47 -6.44
C GLY A 418 -30.89 24.25 -5.52
N VAL A 419 -30.65 23.63 -4.34
CA VAL A 419 -31.71 23.40 -3.34
C VAL A 419 -32.22 24.72 -2.78
N ALA A 420 -31.36 25.65 -2.41
CA ALA A 420 -31.74 26.95 -1.87
C ALA A 420 -32.47 27.84 -2.90
N ALA A 421 -32.34 27.53 -4.19
CA ALA A 421 -33.09 28.22 -5.24
C ALA A 421 -34.62 28.06 -5.13
N PHE A 422 -35.11 27.06 -4.36
CA PHE A 422 -36.48 26.96 -3.96
C PHE A 422 -36.96 28.19 -3.16
N VAL A 423 -36.07 28.76 -2.34
CA VAL A 423 -36.37 29.98 -1.57
C VAL A 423 -36.08 31.21 -2.42
N HIS A 424 -34.92 31.29 -3.04
CA HIS A 424 -34.53 32.43 -3.87
C HIS A 424 -33.54 32.05 -4.99
N PRO A 425 -33.86 32.30 -6.28
CA PRO A 425 -33.04 31.88 -7.42
C PRO A 425 -31.58 32.36 -7.41
N ILE A 426 -31.29 33.49 -6.74
CA ILE A 426 -29.92 34.07 -6.63
C ILE A 426 -28.92 33.09 -5.97
N SER A 427 -29.40 32.13 -5.17
CA SER A 427 -28.53 31.15 -4.52
C SER A 427 -27.69 30.33 -5.50
N VAL A 428 -28.18 30.08 -6.73
CA VAL A 428 -27.43 29.42 -7.78
C VAL A 428 -26.24 30.27 -8.21
N PHE A 429 -26.46 31.58 -8.42
CA PHE A 429 -25.38 32.51 -8.76
C PHE A 429 -24.32 32.61 -7.64
N VAL A 430 -24.78 32.73 -6.40
CA VAL A 430 -23.89 32.77 -5.23
C VAL A 430 -23.04 31.50 -5.11
N ALA A 431 -23.65 30.31 -5.31
CA ALA A 431 -22.95 29.04 -5.26
C ALA A 431 -21.90 28.90 -6.37
N VAL A 432 -22.25 29.26 -7.61
CA VAL A 432 -21.32 29.21 -8.75
C VAL A 432 -20.16 30.21 -8.55
N LEU A 433 -20.44 31.40 -8.10
CA LEU A 433 -19.41 32.42 -7.79
C LEU A 433 -18.50 31.96 -6.66
N ALA A 434 -19.07 31.40 -5.58
CA ALA A 434 -18.30 30.88 -4.45
C ALA A 434 -17.36 29.74 -4.87
N VAL A 435 -17.82 28.79 -5.69
CA VAL A 435 -16.98 27.72 -6.24
C VAL A 435 -15.90 28.31 -7.15
N GLY A 436 -16.23 29.28 -7.99
CA GLY A 436 -15.27 29.96 -8.87
C GLY A 436 -14.15 30.68 -8.09
N LEU A 437 -14.50 31.44 -7.05
CA LEU A 437 -13.55 32.13 -6.20
C LEU A 437 -12.68 31.13 -5.39
N LEU A 438 -13.29 30.11 -4.81
CA LEU A 438 -12.59 29.08 -4.05
C LEU A 438 -11.56 28.36 -4.92
N THR A 439 -11.98 27.85 -6.08
CA THR A 439 -11.11 27.08 -6.97
C THR A 439 -10.00 27.94 -7.57
N SER A 440 -10.29 29.16 -7.98
CA SER A 440 -9.28 30.11 -8.48
C SER A 440 -8.29 30.52 -7.40
N GLY A 441 -8.76 30.74 -6.17
CA GLY A 441 -7.90 31.00 -5.02
C GLY A 441 -6.94 29.84 -4.73
N ILE A 442 -7.44 28.58 -4.81
CA ILE A 442 -6.63 27.38 -4.67
C ILE A 442 -5.58 27.28 -5.79
N VAL A 443 -5.96 27.56 -7.04
CA VAL A 443 -5.02 27.56 -8.18
C VAL A 443 -3.93 28.60 -7.99
N LEU A 444 -4.29 29.83 -7.62
CA LEU A 444 -3.32 30.89 -7.35
C LEU A 444 -2.38 30.53 -6.21
N TRP A 445 -2.91 29.96 -5.13
CA TRP A 445 -2.10 29.47 -4.03
C TRP A 445 -1.14 28.35 -4.50
N ARG A 446 -1.60 27.41 -5.33
CA ARG A 446 -0.75 26.34 -5.89
C ARG A 446 0.35 26.90 -6.79
N VAL A 447 0.03 27.88 -7.65
CA VAL A 447 1.03 28.57 -8.48
C VAL A 447 2.07 29.25 -7.58
N TRP A 448 1.63 29.95 -6.53
CA TRP A 448 2.54 30.58 -5.57
C TRP A 448 3.40 29.56 -4.82
N VAL A 449 2.82 28.44 -4.38
CA VAL A 449 3.58 27.35 -3.74
C VAL A 449 4.60 26.75 -4.71
N SER A 450 4.20 26.43 -5.95
CA SER A 450 5.10 25.89 -6.97
C SER A 450 6.21 26.88 -7.33
N TRP A 451 5.86 28.17 -7.48
CA TRP A 451 6.83 29.23 -7.70
C TRP A 451 7.82 29.34 -6.53
N SER A 452 7.31 29.38 -5.30
CA SER A 452 8.18 29.46 -4.12
C SER A 452 9.00 28.18 -3.90
N TYR A 453 8.54 27.03 -4.42
CA TYR A 453 9.30 25.79 -4.43
C TYR A 453 10.43 25.83 -5.48
N ALA A 454 10.13 26.30 -6.69
CA ALA A 454 11.10 26.38 -7.78
C ALA A 454 12.17 27.48 -7.56
N PHE A 455 11.80 28.62 -6.98
CA PHE A 455 12.67 29.79 -6.84
C PHE A 455 12.90 30.22 -5.39
N GLY A 456 12.18 29.67 -4.44
CA GLY A 456 12.25 30.02 -3.03
C GLY A 456 13.25 29.14 -2.25
N ARG A 457 13.89 29.74 -1.25
CA ARG A 457 14.65 29.02 -0.25
C ARG A 457 13.69 28.36 0.74
N ARG A 458 13.58 27.03 0.74
CA ARG A 458 12.83 26.30 1.75
C ARG A 458 13.67 25.14 2.28
N PRO A 459 13.75 24.94 3.61
CA PRO A 459 14.35 23.72 4.16
C PRO A 459 13.57 22.50 3.70
N LEU A 460 14.27 21.40 3.42
CA LEU A 460 13.69 20.14 2.93
C LEU A 460 12.54 19.66 3.81
N VAL A 461 12.63 19.92 5.10
CA VAL A 461 11.67 19.52 6.14
C VAL A 461 10.38 20.35 6.12
N LYS A 462 10.44 21.65 5.81
CA LYS A 462 9.21 22.47 5.64
C LYS A 462 8.40 22.13 4.39
N ALA A 463 8.94 21.34 3.48
CA ALA A 463 8.25 20.86 2.29
C ALA A 463 7.52 19.51 2.55
N ASN A 464 6.78 19.37 3.66
CA ASN A 464 5.90 18.25 4.00
C ASN A 464 6.59 16.94 4.40
N ALA A 465 7.55 16.97 5.35
CA ALA A 465 7.93 15.75 6.06
C ALA A 465 7.12 15.64 7.36
N SER A 466 6.30 14.61 7.48
CA SER A 466 5.62 14.25 8.74
C SER A 466 6.52 13.38 9.62
N ALA A 467 7.48 12.67 8.99
CA ALA A 467 8.45 11.85 9.70
C ALA A 467 9.78 11.72 8.95
N VAL A 468 10.84 11.48 9.71
CA VAL A 468 12.16 11.06 9.21
C VAL A 468 12.52 9.73 9.85
N ILE A 469 12.92 8.78 9.03
CA ILE A 469 13.42 7.48 9.44
C ILE A 469 14.93 7.47 9.14
N PHE A 470 15.74 7.19 10.14
CA PHE A 470 17.18 7.09 9.99
C PHE A 470 17.61 5.63 10.02
N ASP A 471 18.51 5.23 9.14
CA ASP A 471 19.33 4.08 9.38
C ASP A 471 20.24 4.34 10.59
N PHE A 472 20.77 3.27 11.21
CA PHE A 472 21.57 3.39 12.41
C PHE A 472 23.08 3.34 12.13
N ASP A 473 23.55 2.23 11.55
CA ASP A 473 24.96 1.96 11.34
C ASP A 473 25.50 2.78 10.14
N GLY A 474 26.49 3.65 10.39
CA GLY A 474 26.99 4.57 9.36
C GLY A 474 26.14 5.81 9.10
N THR A 475 24.94 5.89 9.69
CA THR A 475 24.05 7.06 9.55
C THR A 475 23.94 7.84 10.87
N ILE A 476 23.53 7.18 11.94
CA ILE A 476 23.42 7.73 13.31
C ILE A 476 24.69 7.42 14.11
N ALA A 477 25.19 6.19 14.06
CA ALA A 477 26.36 5.74 14.78
C ALA A 477 27.56 5.52 13.87
N ASN A 478 28.76 5.92 14.31
CA ASN A 478 30.00 5.75 13.56
C ASN A 478 30.56 4.32 13.73
N THR A 479 29.74 3.34 13.42
CA THR A 479 30.03 1.91 13.63
C THR A 479 30.61 1.23 12.38
N MET A 480 30.42 1.77 11.18
CA MET A 480 30.78 1.11 9.93
C MET A 480 32.26 0.75 9.77
N PRO A 481 33.25 1.57 10.18
CA PRO A 481 34.65 1.16 10.14
C PRO A 481 34.91 -0.11 10.95
N PHE A 482 34.42 -0.14 12.19
CA PHE A 482 34.52 -1.29 13.09
C PHE A 482 33.81 -2.54 12.53
N LEU A 483 32.56 -2.39 12.06
CA LEU A 483 31.78 -3.50 11.52
C LEU A 483 32.42 -4.08 10.25
N THR A 484 33.01 -3.22 9.42
CA THR A 484 33.75 -3.65 8.23
C THR A 484 34.99 -4.45 8.60
N ASP A 485 35.80 -3.98 9.54
CA ASP A 485 37.01 -4.69 9.95
C ASP A 485 36.72 -6.00 10.67
N LEU A 486 35.67 -6.03 11.50
CA LEU A 486 35.18 -7.27 12.14
C LEU A 486 34.71 -8.28 11.09
N ALA A 487 33.86 -7.85 10.14
CA ALA A 487 33.36 -8.71 9.09
C ALA A 487 34.49 -9.27 8.21
N VAL A 488 35.40 -8.40 7.77
CA VAL A 488 36.55 -8.80 6.95
C VAL A 488 37.44 -9.81 7.68
N GLY A 489 37.76 -9.59 8.97
CA GLY A 489 38.53 -10.55 9.78
C GLY A 489 37.81 -11.92 9.85
N LEU A 490 36.53 -11.96 10.13
CA LEU A 490 35.74 -13.20 10.18
C LEU A 490 35.67 -13.91 8.82
N LEU A 491 35.58 -13.16 7.72
CA LEU A 491 35.52 -13.72 6.38
C LEU A 491 36.86 -14.29 5.93
N THR A 492 37.98 -13.58 6.19
CA THR A 492 39.33 -14.07 5.83
C THR A 492 39.77 -15.24 6.69
N ASP A 493 39.33 -15.30 7.97
CA ASP A 493 39.70 -16.39 8.89
C ASP A 493 38.98 -17.71 8.58
N ARG A 494 37.79 -17.65 8.01
CA ARG A 494 36.89 -18.81 7.83
C ARG A 494 36.69 -19.23 6.39
N TYR A 495 36.98 -18.34 5.43
CA TYR A 495 36.80 -18.62 4.01
C TYR A 495 38.13 -18.29 3.27
N GLU A 496 38.45 -19.05 2.26
CA GLU A 496 39.65 -18.84 1.44
C GLU A 496 39.49 -17.64 0.50
N ILE A 497 39.39 -16.41 1.05
CA ILE A 497 39.28 -15.17 0.28
C ILE A 497 40.28 -14.12 0.79
N SER A 498 40.70 -13.22 -0.10
CA SER A 498 41.60 -12.11 0.26
C SER A 498 40.82 -11.01 1.01
N ASP A 499 41.55 -10.21 1.83
CA ASP A 499 41.03 -9.03 2.53
C ASP A 499 40.31 -8.07 1.57
N ALA A 500 40.87 -7.79 0.41
CA ALA A 500 40.28 -6.91 -0.58
C ALA A 500 38.95 -7.45 -1.13
N GLU A 501 38.86 -8.76 -1.36
CA GLU A 501 37.66 -9.41 -1.83
C GLU A 501 36.58 -9.51 -0.72
N ALA A 502 36.98 -9.82 0.51
CA ALA A 502 36.10 -9.82 1.67
C ALA A 502 35.45 -8.44 1.89
N ARG A 503 36.30 -7.38 1.84
CA ARG A 503 35.88 -5.99 1.99
C ARG A 503 34.90 -5.56 0.86
N ARG A 504 35.19 -5.98 -0.37
CA ARG A 504 34.31 -5.70 -1.52
C ARG A 504 32.94 -6.37 -1.36
N ARG A 505 32.89 -7.67 -1.08
CA ARG A 505 31.64 -8.43 -0.95
C ARG A 505 30.80 -7.96 0.25
N TYR A 506 31.44 -7.71 1.38
CA TYR A 506 30.74 -7.16 2.56
C TYR A 506 30.11 -5.80 2.24
N ARG A 507 30.83 -4.90 1.54
CA ARG A 507 30.32 -3.60 1.15
C ARG A 507 29.15 -3.69 0.19
N GLU A 508 29.16 -4.62 -0.76
CA GLU A 508 28.11 -4.83 -1.76
C GLU A 508 26.79 -5.31 -1.12
N THR A 509 26.85 -6.04 0.01
CA THR A 509 25.70 -6.60 0.73
C THR A 509 25.31 -5.76 1.96
N THR A 510 26.00 -4.66 2.25
CA THR A 510 25.69 -3.79 3.41
C THR A 510 24.27 -3.24 3.33
N GLY A 511 23.55 -3.32 4.47
CA GLY A 511 22.11 -2.95 4.59
C GLY A 511 21.25 -4.14 4.99
N MET A 512 21.69 -5.39 4.74
CA MET A 512 21.07 -6.61 5.27
C MET A 512 21.55 -6.89 6.69
N ASP A 513 20.85 -7.78 7.42
CA ASP A 513 21.43 -8.44 8.60
C ASP A 513 22.60 -9.35 8.17
N PHE A 514 23.59 -9.52 9.06
CA PHE A 514 24.83 -10.22 8.67
C PHE A 514 24.61 -11.70 8.35
N GLY A 515 23.60 -12.34 8.96
CA GLY A 515 23.26 -13.72 8.60
C GLY A 515 22.83 -13.85 7.15
N SER A 516 22.00 -12.92 6.67
CA SER A 516 21.58 -12.84 5.27
C SER A 516 22.73 -12.47 4.34
N GLN A 517 23.62 -11.54 4.75
CA GLN A 517 24.80 -11.17 3.98
C GLN A 517 25.71 -12.36 3.73
N ILE A 518 26.04 -13.12 4.78
CA ILE A 518 26.96 -14.25 4.67
C ILE A 518 26.40 -15.38 3.81
N GLU A 519 25.07 -15.58 3.88
CA GLU A 519 24.40 -16.57 3.04
C GLU A 519 24.38 -16.15 1.56
N GLU A 520 24.29 -14.85 1.26
CA GLU A 520 24.41 -14.33 -0.11
C GLU A 520 25.84 -14.41 -0.64
N ILE A 521 26.84 -14.14 0.21
CA ILE A 521 28.26 -14.18 -0.18
C ILE A 521 28.74 -15.62 -0.38
N PHE A 522 28.30 -16.57 0.47
CA PHE A 522 28.70 -17.98 0.47
C PHE A 522 27.47 -18.89 0.61
N PRO A 523 26.64 -19.07 -0.42
CA PRO A 523 25.39 -19.82 -0.32
C PRO A 523 25.58 -21.26 0.17
N GLY A 524 24.87 -21.62 1.25
CA GLY A 524 24.85 -22.98 1.80
C GLY A 524 26.16 -23.44 2.45
N HIS A 525 27.11 -22.56 2.76
CA HIS A 525 28.37 -22.96 3.39
C HIS A 525 28.17 -23.32 4.86
N ALA A 526 28.79 -24.42 5.31
CA ALA A 526 28.58 -24.99 6.65
C ALA A 526 28.97 -24.03 7.80
N GLU A 527 29.93 -23.14 7.58
CA GLU A 527 30.42 -22.17 8.57
C GLU A 527 29.54 -20.93 8.71
N ASN A 528 28.57 -20.69 7.81
CA ASN A 528 27.77 -19.46 7.79
C ASN A 528 27.13 -19.14 9.14
N GLY A 529 26.52 -20.15 9.80
CA GLY A 529 25.90 -19.97 11.10
C GLY A 529 26.88 -19.58 12.21
N ALA A 530 28.07 -20.18 12.21
CA ALA A 530 29.13 -19.88 13.19
C ALA A 530 29.70 -18.47 12.97
N VAL A 531 29.92 -18.08 11.71
CA VAL A 531 30.43 -16.73 11.34
C VAL A 531 29.41 -15.65 11.68
N ALA A 532 28.13 -15.88 11.40
CA ALA A 532 27.06 -14.98 11.79
C ALA A 532 26.97 -14.79 13.33
N ALA A 533 27.07 -15.89 14.08
CA ALA A 533 27.09 -15.84 15.55
C ALA A 533 28.31 -15.08 16.10
N ALA A 534 29.49 -15.28 15.50
CA ALA A 534 30.71 -14.58 15.88
C ALA A 534 30.60 -13.05 15.63
N MET A 535 30.00 -12.64 14.51
CA MET A 535 29.73 -11.23 14.21
C MET A 535 28.82 -10.59 15.26
N GLU A 536 27.74 -11.27 15.63
CA GLU A 536 26.82 -10.80 16.66
C GLU A 536 27.47 -10.72 18.06
N SER A 537 28.39 -11.64 18.37
CA SER A 537 29.19 -11.55 19.61
C SER A 537 30.10 -10.32 19.61
N GLY A 538 30.85 -10.13 18.53
CA GLY A 538 31.73 -8.96 18.39
C GLY A 538 30.99 -7.63 18.43
N LYS A 539 29.78 -7.57 17.85
CA LYS A 539 28.92 -6.39 17.97
C LYS A 539 28.54 -6.12 19.43
N ARG A 540 28.11 -7.15 20.20
CA ARG A 540 27.74 -7.00 21.61
C ARG A 540 28.87 -6.51 22.49
N GLU A 541 30.10 -6.94 22.20
CA GLU A 541 31.27 -6.60 23.00
C GLU A 541 31.78 -5.17 22.74
N ARG A 542 31.74 -4.71 21.49
CA ARG A 542 32.52 -3.52 21.08
C ARG A 542 31.70 -2.41 20.42
N MET A 543 30.42 -2.62 20.11
CA MET A 543 29.62 -1.64 19.39
C MET A 543 29.45 -0.32 20.17
N PHE A 544 29.44 -0.40 21.51
CA PHE A 544 29.26 0.77 22.38
C PHE A 544 30.51 1.65 22.50
N ASP A 545 31.67 1.17 22.05
CA ASP A 545 32.93 1.95 21.98
C ASP A 545 32.89 2.99 20.85
N HIS A 546 31.90 2.87 19.93
CA HIS A 546 31.75 3.74 18.77
C HIS A 546 30.66 4.77 19.00
N PRO A 547 31.01 6.09 19.06
CA PRO A 547 30.05 7.14 19.39
C PRO A 547 29.08 7.41 18.24
N LEU A 548 28.01 8.14 18.54
CA LEU A 548 27.18 8.77 17.51
C LEU A 548 27.99 9.84 16.78
N PHE A 549 27.59 10.17 15.55
CA PHE A 549 28.13 11.35 14.88
C PHE A 549 27.71 12.63 15.60
N ASP A 550 28.58 13.63 15.64
CA ASP A 550 28.40 14.86 16.41
C ASP A 550 27.15 15.65 16.04
N GLU A 551 26.75 15.56 14.78
CA GLU A 551 25.58 16.26 14.25
C GLU A 551 24.23 15.61 14.60
N VAL A 552 24.21 14.39 15.13
CA VAL A 552 22.96 13.63 15.39
C VAL A 552 22.04 14.36 16.38
N VAL A 553 22.57 14.74 17.54
CA VAL A 553 21.75 15.39 18.58
C VAL A 553 21.17 16.73 18.10
N PRO A 554 21.95 17.63 17.49
CA PRO A 554 21.42 18.86 16.90
C PRO A 554 20.33 18.62 15.87
N VAL A 555 20.50 17.63 14.99
CA VAL A 555 19.54 17.31 13.93
C VAL A 555 18.25 16.71 14.50
N LEU A 556 18.33 15.79 15.46
CA LEU A 556 17.14 15.23 16.11
C LEU A 556 16.33 16.31 16.83
N ARG A 557 16.98 17.24 17.54
CA ARG A 557 16.33 18.38 18.20
C ARG A 557 15.66 19.32 17.19
N PHE A 558 16.33 19.61 16.08
CA PHE A 558 15.74 20.39 15.00
C PHE A 558 14.42 19.78 14.51
N PHE A 559 14.40 18.48 14.27
CA PHE A 559 13.18 17.78 13.84
C PHE A 559 12.10 17.77 14.92
N GLU A 560 12.50 17.68 16.20
CA GLU A 560 11.58 17.79 17.33
C GLU A 560 10.88 19.14 17.38
N GLU A 561 11.62 20.22 17.28
CA GLU A 561 11.11 21.61 17.26
C GLU A 561 10.17 21.86 16.06
N GLN A 562 10.38 21.14 14.96
CA GLN A 562 9.50 21.23 13.76
C GLN A 562 8.26 20.31 13.88
N GLY A 563 8.12 19.53 14.96
CA GLY A 563 7.03 18.57 15.14
C GLY A 563 7.09 17.36 14.22
N VAL A 564 8.27 17.05 13.65
CA VAL A 564 8.49 15.92 12.76
C VAL A 564 8.79 14.68 13.59
N LYS A 565 8.12 13.56 13.32
CA LYS A 565 8.38 12.28 14.00
C LYS A 565 9.74 11.73 13.57
N ARG A 566 10.48 11.12 14.51
CA ARG A 566 11.86 10.66 14.34
C ARG A 566 11.97 9.19 14.68
N PHE A 567 12.37 8.38 13.73
CA PHE A 567 12.49 6.93 13.86
C PHE A 567 13.90 6.46 13.50
N ILE A 568 14.31 5.36 14.14
CA ILE A 568 15.47 4.58 13.72
C ILE A 568 14.98 3.23 13.18
N CYS A 569 15.53 2.80 12.03
CA CYS A 569 15.39 1.47 11.46
C CYS A 569 16.77 0.88 11.20
N SER A 570 17.06 -0.31 11.72
CA SER A 570 18.38 -0.92 11.58
C SER A 570 18.31 -2.41 11.27
N SER A 571 19.31 -2.89 10.54
CA SER A 571 19.59 -4.32 10.35
C SER A 571 20.41 -4.93 11.51
N THR A 572 20.83 -4.12 12.48
CA THR A 572 21.42 -4.57 13.74
C THR A 572 20.30 -4.95 14.73
N GLN A 573 20.57 -5.93 15.62
CA GLN A 573 19.61 -6.42 16.62
C GLN A 573 19.00 -5.27 17.44
N GLU A 574 17.67 -5.23 17.56
CA GLU A 574 16.95 -4.13 18.22
C GLU A 574 17.42 -3.86 19.65
N ALA A 575 17.72 -4.90 20.41
CA ALA A 575 18.20 -4.74 21.78
C ALA A 575 19.52 -3.93 21.83
N LEU A 576 20.45 -4.16 20.90
CA LEU A 576 21.69 -3.42 20.81
C LEU A 576 21.47 -1.96 20.40
N VAL A 577 20.65 -1.73 19.39
CA VAL A 577 20.32 -0.36 18.93
C VAL A 577 19.68 0.45 20.06
N ARG A 578 18.68 -0.12 20.76
CA ARG A 578 18.01 0.53 21.90
C ARG A 578 18.97 0.80 23.06
N GLN A 579 19.85 -0.13 23.37
CA GLN A 579 20.84 0.05 24.42
C GLN A 579 21.83 1.17 24.05
N HIS A 580 22.26 1.23 22.78
CA HIS A 580 23.17 2.27 22.29
C HIS A 580 22.51 3.65 22.31
N THR A 581 21.28 3.79 21.81
CA THR A 581 20.54 5.06 21.82
C THR A 581 20.27 5.55 23.25
N LYS A 582 20.00 4.63 24.18
CA LYS A 582 19.81 4.95 25.60
C LYS A 582 21.12 5.39 26.27
N SER A 583 22.25 4.68 26.03
CA SER A 583 23.55 5.07 26.59
C SER A 583 24.04 6.40 26.01
N ALA A 584 23.70 6.70 24.77
CA ALA A 584 23.99 7.98 24.12
C ALA A 584 23.02 9.12 24.51
N GLY A 585 21.97 8.84 25.28
CA GLY A 585 21.01 9.83 25.77
C GLY A 585 20.07 10.40 24.70
N ILE A 586 19.85 9.70 23.58
CA ILE A 586 18.99 10.18 22.47
C ILE A 586 17.63 9.47 22.40
N ASP A 587 17.36 8.48 23.24
CA ASP A 587 16.10 7.74 23.23
C ASP A 587 14.88 8.64 23.43
N GLY A 588 14.99 9.64 24.32
CA GLY A 588 13.95 10.65 24.53
C GLY A 588 13.70 11.60 23.34
N LEU A 589 14.64 11.68 22.39
CA LEU A 589 14.49 12.47 21.16
C LEU A 589 13.86 11.67 20.01
N LEU A 590 13.64 10.37 20.18
CA LEU A 590 13.09 9.48 19.16
C LEU A 590 11.61 9.23 19.40
N THR A 591 10.82 9.20 18.34
CA THR A 591 9.42 8.73 18.36
C THR A 591 9.36 7.21 18.45
N GLY A 592 10.33 6.51 17.84
CA GLY A 592 10.46 5.06 17.91
C GLY A 592 11.83 4.59 17.43
N CYS A 593 12.26 3.44 17.96
CA CYS A 593 13.53 2.82 17.63
C CYS A 593 13.30 1.35 17.33
N PHE A 594 13.62 0.93 16.12
CA PHE A 594 13.42 -0.40 15.59
C PHE A 594 14.75 -0.97 15.09
N GLY A 595 14.95 -2.24 15.36
CA GLY A 595 16.11 -2.98 14.90
C GLY A 595 15.70 -4.37 14.42
N TYR A 596 16.67 -5.12 13.93
CA TYR A 596 16.45 -6.47 13.46
C TYR A 596 15.94 -7.37 14.58
N ARG A 597 14.90 -8.11 14.26
CA ARG A 597 14.38 -9.27 14.99
C ARG A 597 14.07 -10.35 13.95
N PRO A 598 14.11 -11.65 14.31
CA PRO A 598 13.72 -12.70 13.38
C PRO A 598 12.34 -12.42 12.77
N GLY A 599 12.29 -12.29 11.42
CA GLY A 599 11.08 -11.94 10.68
C GLY A 599 10.65 -10.48 10.75
N PHE A 600 11.48 -9.59 11.27
CA PHE A 600 11.21 -8.15 11.32
C PHE A 600 12.46 -7.37 10.88
N GLY A 601 12.81 -7.52 9.60
CA GLY A 601 13.91 -6.81 8.97
C GLY A 601 13.55 -5.37 8.61
N LYS A 602 14.51 -4.63 8.03
CA LYS A 602 14.40 -3.18 7.78
C LYS A 602 13.16 -2.81 6.92
N GLY A 603 12.84 -3.58 5.90
CA GLY A 603 11.63 -3.35 5.08
C GLY A 603 10.33 -3.42 5.90
N GLN A 604 10.21 -4.47 6.75
CA GLN A 604 9.03 -4.63 7.62
C GLN A 604 8.96 -3.55 8.72
N GLN A 605 10.11 -3.08 9.22
CA GLN A 605 10.16 -1.97 10.17
C GLN A 605 9.60 -0.69 9.54
N ILE A 606 9.99 -0.39 8.30
CA ILE A 606 9.50 0.79 7.58
C ILE A 606 7.99 0.69 7.33
N GLU A 607 7.51 -0.45 6.84
CA GLU A 607 6.08 -0.67 6.65
C GLU A 607 5.29 -0.56 7.96
N TYR A 608 5.82 -1.11 9.05
CA TYR A 608 5.22 -0.98 10.39
C TYR A 608 5.12 0.48 10.81
N ILE A 609 6.18 1.27 10.66
CA ILE A 609 6.18 2.70 11.00
C ILE A 609 5.12 3.43 10.19
N LEU A 610 5.07 3.22 8.88
CA LEU A 610 4.09 3.87 8.01
C LEU A 610 2.65 3.60 8.46
N ARG A 611 2.35 2.36 8.81
CA ARG A 611 1.00 1.93 9.22
C ARG A 611 0.65 2.30 10.65
N HIS A 612 1.54 2.00 11.60
CA HIS A 612 1.26 2.19 13.03
C HIS A 612 1.15 3.67 13.42
N TYR A 613 1.91 4.53 12.76
CA TYR A 613 1.88 5.97 13.02
C TYR A 613 1.03 6.77 12.02
N ASP A 614 0.26 6.08 11.16
CA ASP A 614 -0.63 6.65 10.13
C ASP A 614 0.10 7.70 9.27
N LEU A 615 1.24 7.29 8.70
CA LEU A 615 2.10 8.16 7.91
C LEU A 615 1.86 7.96 6.42
N CYS A 616 1.72 9.08 5.70
CA CYS A 616 1.69 9.07 4.25
C CYS A 616 3.13 8.86 3.70
N PRO A 617 3.41 7.81 2.91
CA PRO A 617 4.77 7.50 2.46
C PRO A 617 5.49 8.69 1.79
N GLU A 618 4.76 9.49 1.00
CA GLU A 618 5.32 10.67 0.32
C GLU A 618 5.71 11.80 1.29
N GLU A 619 5.25 11.76 2.53
CA GLU A 619 5.60 12.70 3.60
C GLU A 619 6.69 12.14 4.54
N VAL A 620 7.24 10.97 4.23
CA VAL A 620 8.32 10.35 5.00
C VAL A 620 9.63 10.45 4.23
N ILE A 621 10.69 10.77 4.95
CA ILE A 621 12.07 10.76 4.43
C ILE A 621 12.80 9.60 5.11
N PHE A 622 13.40 8.71 4.33
CA PHE A 622 14.36 7.73 4.82
C PHE A 622 15.79 8.21 4.53
N VAL A 623 16.62 8.17 5.55
CA VAL A 623 18.02 8.62 5.47
C VAL A 623 18.93 7.42 5.77
N GLY A 624 19.77 7.05 4.83
CA GLY A 624 20.68 5.90 4.95
C GLY A 624 21.96 6.05 4.16
N ASP A 625 22.96 5.25 4.49
CA ASP A 625 24.29 5.30 3.90
C ASP A 625 24.58 4.19 2.88
N SER A 626 23.62 3.26 2.68
CA SER A 626 23.78 2.13 1.76
C SER A 626 22.85 2.22 0.53
N LEU A 627 23.28 1.58 -0.57
CA LEU A 627 22.43 1.46 -1.77
C LEU A 627 21.22 0.53 -1.54
N LEU A 628 21.34 -0.41 -0.61
CA LEU A 628 20.27 -1.32 -0.26
C LEU A 628 19.16 -0.63 0.55
N ASP A 629 19.48 0.41 1.32
CA ASP A 629 18.47 1.23 2.00
C ASP A 629 17.47 1.84 1.01
N TYR A 630 17.94 2.25 -0.15
CA TYR A 630 17.07 2.70 -1.24
C TYR A 630 16.17 1.58 -1.76
N GLU A 631 16.69 0.36 -1.91
CA GLU A 631 15.90 -0.78 -2.39
C GLU A 631 14.72 -1.09 -1.45
N PHE A 632 14.86 -0.90 -0.13
CA PHE A 632 13.77 -1.10 0.83
C PHE A 632 12.66 -0.06 0.73
N VAL A 633 12.94 1.14 0.24
CA VAL A 633 11.96 2.25 0.23
C VAL A 633 11.43 2.62 -1.14
N LYS A 634 12.10 2.23 -2.24
CA LYS A 634 11.78 2.64 -3.61
C LYS A 634 10.33 2.32 -4.02
N ASP A 635 9.81 1.16 -3.61
CA ASP A 635 8.48 0.69 -3.98
C ASP A 635 7.40 1.13 -2.97
N LEU A 636 7.81 1.69 -1.83
CA LEU A 636 6.90 2.17 -0.78
C LEU A 636 6.46 3.62 -0.99
N GLY A 637 7.08 4.36 -1.92
CA GLY A 637 6.80 5.78 -2.13
C GLY A 637 7.44 6.71 -1.10
N VAL A 638 8.33 6.20 -0.26
CA VAL A 638 9.11 6.96 0.73
C VAL A 638 10.27 7.66 0.05
N ARG A 639 10.50 8.93 0.39
CA ARG A 639 11.62 9.71 -0.16
C ARG A 639 12.95 9.26 0.45
N PHE A 640 13.95 9.00 -0.38
CA PHE A 640 15.28 8.58 0.06
C PHE A 640 16.29 9.71 -0.04
N VAL A 641 17.09 9.86 1.01
CA VAL A 641 18.25 10.74 1.06
C VAL A 641 19.48 9.91 1.46
N ALA A 642 20.43 9.79 0.57
CA ALA A 642 21.67 9.06 0.84
C ALA A 642 22.64 9.92 1.64
N ILE A 643 23.34 9.31 2.62
CA ILE A 643 24.48 9.93 3.32
C ILE A 643 25.79 9.36 2.77
N ARG A 644 26.74 10.25 2.45
CA ARG A 644 28.05 9.88 1.93
C ARG A 644 28.99 9.45 3.05
N ARG A 645 28.84 8.20 3.53
CA ARG A 645 29.72 7.58 4.54
C ARG A 645 30.42 6.35 3.96
N LEU A 646 29.62 5.33 3.62
CA LEU A 646 30.13 4.08 3.05
C LEU A 646 30.35 4.17 1.54
N PHE A 647 29.44 4.87 0.84
CA PHE A 647 29.47 5.08 -0.60
C PHE A 647 29.76 6.54 -0.95
N GLU A 648 30.45 6.75 -2.08
CA GLU A 648 30.75 8.07 -2.58
C GLU A 648 29.60 8.66 -3.42
N GLU A 649 29.60 9.97 -3.61
CA GLU A 649 28.60 10.68 -4.41
C GLU A 649 28.40 10.09 -5.81
N ARG A 650 29.48 9.67 -6.49
CA ARG A 650 29.44 9.10 -7.84
C ARG A 650 28.62 7.82 -7.90
N GLU A 651 28.60 7.01 -6.85
CA GLU A 651 27.89 5.72 -6.77
C GLU A 651 26.39 5.96 -6.60
N PHE A 652 25.98 6.89 -5.76
CA PHE A 652 24.60 7.32 -5.62
C PHE A 652 24.10 8.03 -6.88
N ARG A 653 24.89 8.91 -7.47
CA ARG A 653 24.56 9.63 -8.70
C ARG A 653 24.39 8.68 -9.88
N GLY A 654 25.19 7.63 -9.97
CA GLY A 654 25.05 6.59 -11.00
C GLY A 654 23.68 5.88 -11.01
N ARG A 655 22.99 5.91 -9.88
CA ARG A 655 21.61 5.39 -9.73
C ARG A 655 20.53 6.49 -9.71
N GLY A 656 20.89 7.75 -9.99
CA GLY A 656 19.97 8.88 -9.94
C GLY A 656 19.55 9.28 -8.52
N LEU A 657 20.32 8.88 -7.49
CA LEU A 657 20.00 9.15 -6.10
C LEU A 657 20.65 10.44 -5.61
N PHE A 658 19.88 11.19 -4.84
CA PHE A 658 20.37 12.37 -4.16
C PHE A 658 21.15 11.98 -2.90
N SER A 659 22.31 12.62 -2.68
CA SER A 659 23.17 12.34 -1.53
C SER A 659 23.70 13.60 -0.86
N VAL A 660 23.79 13.56 0.47
CA VAL A 660 24.32 14.62 1.31
C VAL A 660 25.63 14.18 1.98
N ARG A 661 26.43 15.15 2.42
CA ARG A 661 27.70 14.87 3.08
C ARG A 661 27.49 14.34 4.49
N ASP A 662 26.60 14.98 5.24
CA ASP A 662 26.28 14.67 6.63
C ASP A 662 24.83 15.06 6.96
N LEU A 663 24.37 14.74 8.16
CA LEU A 663 22.99 14.99 8.58
C LEU A 663 22.64 16.48 8.72
N THR A 664 23.62 17.37 8.90
CA THR A 664 23.35 18.83 9.04
C THR A 664 22.70 19.40 7.78
N ALA A 665 22.98 18.79 6.65
CA ALA A 665 22.35 19.14 5.39
C ALA A 665 20.82 19.01 5.43
N LEU A 666 20.25 18.16 6.27
CA LEU A 666 18.80 18.00 6.42
C LEU A 666 18.14 19.20 7.09
N THR A 667 18.88 19.98 7.86
CA THR A 667 18.42 21.18 8.59
C THR A 667 18.66 22.46 7.79
N GLY A 668 19.39 22.41 6.68
CA GLY A 668 19.77 23.53 5.82
C GLY A 668 18.68 23.95 4.84
N GLU A 669 18.94 25.03 4.12
CA GLU A 669 18.09 25.49 3.02
C GLU A 669 18.40 24.74 1.73
N TRP A 670 17.36 24.30 1.03
CA TRP A 670 17.45 23.56 -0.21
C TRP A 670 16.84 24.34 -1.36
N ARG A 671 17.51 24.34 -2.51
CA ARG A 671 16.93 24.85 -3.77
C ARG A 671 16.74 23.70 -4.74
N GLN A 672 15.60 23.68 -5.39
CA GLN A 672 15.38 22.84 -6.55
C GLN A 672 15.43 23.74 -7.79
N THR A 673 16.39 23.46 -8.68
CA THR A 673 16.47 24.06 -10.01
C THR A 673 16.52 22.94 -11.04
N ASP A 674 15.78 23.09 -12.14
CA ASP A 674 15.80 22.19 -13.30
C ASP A 674 15.57 20.70 -12.98
N GLY A 675 14.68 20.40 -12.02
CA GLY A 675 14.36 19.02 -11.61
C GLY A 675 15.36 18.38 -10.63
N ALA A 676 16.45 19.06 -10.27
CA ALA A 676 17.43 18.61 -9.30
C ALA A 676 17.33 19.36 -7.97
N ILE A 677 17.62 18.67 -6.85
CA ILE A 677 17.66 19.28 -5.51
C ILE A 677 19.10 19.73 -5.25
N HIS A 678 19.28 21.02 -4.94
CA HIS A 678 20.60 21.61 -4.62
C HIS A 678 20.63 22.07 -3.16
N PHE A 679 21.71 21.75 -2.46
CA PHE A 679 22.01 22.27 -1.13
C PHE A 679 22.67 23.64 -1.23
N VAL A 680 22.26 24.59 -0.38
CA VAL A 680 22.91 25.90 -0.26
C VAL A 680 23.68 25.94 1.04
N ASP A 681 25.01 25.81 0.94
CA ASP A 681 25.90 25.95 2.11
C ASP A 681 25.90 27.42 2.57
N GLY A 682 25.41 27.64 3.79
CA GLY A 682 25.26 28.99 4.36
C GLY A 682 26.58 29.67 4.79
N ALA A 683 27.71 28.96 4.75
CA ALA A 683 28.98 29.43 5.30
C ALA A 683 29.93 30.07 4.26
N ASN A 684 29.80 29.77 2.98
CA ASN A 684 30.62 30.38 1.93
C ASN A 684 29.79 30.56 0.66
N GLY A 685 29.58 31.78 0.21
CA GLY A 685 28.80 32.16 -0.98
C GLY A 685 29.32 31.64 -2.34
N GLY A 686 29.75 30.41 -2.40
CA GLY A 686 30.21 29.72 -3.59
C GLY A 686 29.17 28.70 -4.04
N SER A 687 28.39 29.04 -5.07
CA SER A 687 27.51 28.13 -5.79
C SER A 687 28.35 27.06 -6.50
N ALA A 688 28.43 25.85 -5.93
CA ALA A 688 28.83 24.70 -6.71
C ALA A 688 27.65 24.25 -7.59
N ALA A 689 27.63 24.72 -8.83
CA ALA A 689 26.67 24.32 -9.84
C ALA A 689 26.87 22.84 -10.16
N LEU A 690 25.90 22.00 -9.78
CA LEU A 690 25.76 20.67 -10.32
C LEU A 690 24.98 20.77 -11.63
N GLN A 691 25.69 20.65 -12.77
CA GLN A 691 25.11 20.62 -14.10
C GLN A 691 24.23 19.41 -14.31
N ASP A 692 23.05 19.69 -14.84
CA ASP A 692 22.13 18.89 -15.66
C ASP A 692 22.29 17.36 -15.68
N ILE A 693 21.41 16.64 -14.99
CA ILE A 693 21.08 15.26 -15.29
C ILE A 693 19.53 15.13 -15.38
N GLY A 694 18.99 15.75 -16.43
CA GLY A 694 17.54 15.71 -16.70
C GLY A 694 17.14 15.46 -18.15
N ALA A 695 18.12 15.12 -19.04
CA ALA A 695 17.81 15.01 -20.46
C ALA A 695 18.65 13.92 -21.17
N LYS A 696 18.61 12.68 -20.72
CA LYS A 696 19.14 11.54 -21.53
C LYS A 696 18.59 10.17 -21.04
N VAL A 697 17.28 10.02 -21.04
CA VAL A 697 16.66 8.68 -21.10
C VAL A 697 15.49 8.75 -22.11
N ALA A 698 15.83 9.08 -23.35
CA ALA A 698 15.05 8.76 -24.52
C ALA A 698 16.01 8.77 -25.73
N GLY A 699 16.51 7.59 -26.13
CA GLY A 699 17.28 7.47 -27.36
C GLY A 699 18.62 6.74 -27.22
N GLY A 700 18.59 5.46 -26.91
CA GLY A 700 19.73 4.54 -27.00
C GLY A 700 19.40 3.38 -27.94
N GLY A 701 19.41 3.63 -29.25
CA GLY A 701 19.55 2.60 -30.27
C GLY A 701 21.00 2.57 -30.78
N PRO A 702 21.52 1.43 -31.22
CA PRO A 702 22.97 1.21 -31.43
C PRO A 702 23.53 1.93 -32.64
N ALA A 703 24.74 2.41 -32.51
CA ALA A 703 25.56 2.97 -33.59
C ALA A 703 25.89 1.89 -34.62
N GLY A 704 25.44 2.10 -35.82
CA GLY A 704 25.86 1.40 -37.04
C GLY A 704 26.56 2.38 -37.98
N ASN A 705 27.71 1.97 -38.44
CA ASN A 705 28.69 2.67 -39.30
C ASN A 705 28.12 3.35 -40.53
N GLY A 706 28.83 4.41 -40.92
CA GLY A 706 28.56 5.28 -42.02
C GLY A 706 28.54 4.62 -43.42
N ALA A 707 27.74 5.24 -44.27
CA ALA A 707 27.99 5.37 -45.70
C ALA A 707 27.19 6.57 -46.21
N THR A 708 27.91 7.50 -46.73
CA THR A 708 27.46 8.61 -47.59
C THR A 708 26.63 8.13 -48.76
N TYR A 709 25.46 8.73 -49.02
CA TYR A 709 24.93 8.90 -50.38
C TYR A 709 24.14 10.19 -50.50
N SER A 710 24.46 10.84 -51.64
CA SER A 710 24.02 12.15 -52.11
C SER A 710 22.56 12.20 -52.55
N GLU A 711 22.06 13.45 -52.51
CA GLU A 711 20.88 14.01 -53.15
C GLU A 711 20.34 13.29 -54.41
N ARG A 712 19.00 13.17 -54.51
CA ARG A 712 18.19 13.70 -55.63
C ARG A 712 16.70 13.58 -55.38
N ASN A 713 16.07 14.71 -55.67
CA ASN A 713 14.66 14.96 -55.91
C ASN A 713 13.84 13.78 -56.50
N GLU A 714 12.65 13.52 -55.94
CA GLU A 714 11.34 13.80 -56.56
C GLU A 714 10.26 13.75 -55.48
#